data_2828400706ddf3f928cca5dced496a54
#
_entry.id   2828400706ddf3f928cca5dced496a54
#
_cell.length_a   1.000
_cell.length_b   1.000
_cell.length_c   1.000
_cell.angle_alpha   90.00
_cell.angle_beta   90.00
_cell.angle_gamma   90.00
#
_symmetry.space_group_name_H-M   'P 1'
#
loop_
_entity.id
_entity.type
_entity.pdbx_description
1 polymer ?
#
loop_
_entity_poly.entity_id
_entity_poly.type
_entity_poly.pdbx_seq_one_letter_code
_entity_poly.pdbx_strand_id
1 'polypeptide(L)'
;MKSNLITLALLSGAMAMNAQSTMPAVVWSTGGNLGSGPDARYVQRFVIKNIGDDIAGMAFNQFARRMNVLNEADTIRELVPGYYYVASPRFGEKSDSLVIEINTKAHLVNGCYAPDGVHLVKKDGTTVPVDYTRSRLTRPEQWIRQGKDPMPYGDIVFAMNDSRKTDWAPGVYDIIPSFKKVTLLKKGETPDLDIPADRPGLVKILVRDGRPMFYGANGTNLTAARNVYDAKIGQVTNKTELPDAVLEFEPDMEWRGLMIDVARNYQQPEIIKDILGLMADNGLNKLHFHLVDDEAWRLDIAPLPELTAVGSRRGWGTDESDHLYQIFTGDGNPDNYTNTSNGHLTREQFKDILTFAYELGIDVIPEIESPGHARAAIRAMEVRAKNGDPSYRLIHDGDTSVYTGAQSFHDNVMNPALPGPYKFMETVIDDIIAMYKEADVPLKGIHIGGDEVPKGAWNGSGAARKFMEENKLADQHAFHAHFVTEVARMLAERGVPMHGWQEVALGHSDEYDTQIAPVTGGINCWSTIIKQGEKPVPLRAVEGGYPVILSNVDHFYFDLAYTPHPEEKGLNWGGYVDEFSAFNGYPAQLCPANGSEKGRVIGVNAHVFAETMRSGDQLKTYLAPKIFGLAERAFNNDSTYTEAQFNRLVGDRELPRLEKNSQPVHMRQPGIIVTDGMIVMNAPYDGGTIRYTVDGTEPTAESAVYTAPMPINGATDIRARYFRNGAESVTTYLFVND
;
A
#
# COMPACT_ATOMS: atom_id res chain seq x y z
N MET A 1 -31.18 -38.20 -44.24
CA MET A 1 -30.31 -38.01 -45.41
C MET A 1 -29.17 -37.14 -44.98
N LYS A 2 -28.07 -37.76 -44.58
CA LYS A 2 -26.77 -37.82 -45.29
C LYS A 2 -26.28 -36.42 -45.61
N SER A 3 -25.39 -35.93 -44.75
CA SER A 3 -23.91 -35.89 -44.86
C SER A 3 -23.45 -34.85 -45.88
N ASN A 4 -22.68 -33.88 -45.33
CA ASN A 4 -21.32 -33.66 -45.81
C ASN A 4 -20.58 -32.70 -44.83
N LEU A 5 -19.79 -33.32 -43.98
CA LEU A 5 -18.56 -32.71 -43.47
C LEU A 5 -17.62 -32.60 -44.70
N ILE A 6 -17.16 -31.40 -44.97
CA ILE A 6 -15.92 -31.19 -45.74
C ILE A 6 -15.01 -30.34 -44.91
N THR A 7 -14.02 -31.02 -44.40
CA THR A 7 -12.67 -30.64 -44.04
C THR A 7 -12.14 -29.45 -44.86
N LEU A 8 -11.85 -28.33 -44.20
CA LEU A 8 -10.90 -27.34 -44.67
C LEU A 8 -9.93 -27.00 -43.51
N ALA A 9 -9.13 -27.99 -43.20
CA ALA A 9 -7.88 -27.76 -42.47
C ALA A 9 -6.77 -27.83 -43.52
N LEU A 10 -5.73 -27.02 -43.25
CA LEU A 10 -4.47 -26.96 -44.00
C LEU A 10 -4.47 -26.08 -45.26
N LEU A 11 -4.25 -24.75 -45.01
CA LEU A 11 -3.32 -23.90 -45.77
C LEU A 11 -3.35 -22.47 -45.22
N SER A 12 -2.79 -22.28 -44.04
CA SER A 12 -2.33 -20.95 -43.56
C SER A 12 -1.12 -21.15 -42.65
N GLY A 13 -0.21 -21.99 -43.07
CA GLY A 13 1.16 -21.99 -42.58
C GLY A 13 1.94 -21.00 -43.41
N ALA A 14 2.73 -20.19 -42.72
CA ALA A 14 3.77 -19.31 -43.21
C ALA A 14 3.31 -18.07 -43.99
N MET A 15 3.00 -17.01 -43.25
CA MET A 15 3.47 -15.64 -43.44
C MET A 15 3.08 -14.85 -42.20
N ALA A 16 3.60 -15.20 -41.02
CA ALA A 16 3.90 -14.21 -40.00
C ALA A 16 5.15 -13.46 -40.50
N MET A 17 4.97 -12.58 -41.46
CA MET A 17 5.89 -11.47 -41.61
C MET A 17 5.88 -10.75 -40.26
N ASN A 18 6.98 -10.79 -39.53
CA ASN A 18 7.31 -9.84 -38.49
C ASN A 18 7.09 -8.43 -39.09
N ALA A 19 5.91 -7.88 -38.93
CA ALA A 19 5.75 -6.44 -38.97
C ALA A 19 6.57 -5.96 -37.77
N GLN A 20 7.83 -5.55 -38.02
CA GLN A 20 8.61 -4.79 -37.06
C GLN A 20 7.70 -3.64 -36.62
N SER A 21 7.36 -3.60 -35.35
CA SER A 21 6.61 -2.51 -34.77
C SER A 21 7.29 -1.21 -35.21
N THR A 22 6.57 -0.35 -35.91
CA THR A 22 7.08 0.98 -36.31
C THR A 22 7.11 1.93 -35.13
N MET A 23 6.59 1.51 -33.98
CA MET A 23 6.57 2.29 -32.75
C MET A 23 7.97 2.37 -32.14
N PRO A 24 8.41 3.54 -31.67
CA PRO A 24 9.65 3.66 -30.92
C PRO A 24 9.65 2.74 -29.72
N ALA A 25 10.79 2.12 -29.42
CA ALA A 25 10.95 1.24 -28.27
C ALA A 25 12.01 1.81 -27.33
N VAL A 26 11.76 1.74 -26.02
CA VAL A 26 12.69 2.16 -24.97
C VAL A 26 12.91 1.04 -23.97
N VAL A 27 14.17 0.63 -23.81
CA VAL A 27 14.56 -0.34 -22.78
C VAL A 27 15.33 0.39 -21.69
N TRP A 28 14.82 0.34 -20.48
CA TRP A 28 15.51 0.86 -19.29
C TRP A 28 16.26 -0.24 -18.53
N SER A 29 17.43 0.14 -17.99
CA SER A 29 18.24 -0.72 -17.14
C SER A 29 19.07 0.10 -16.16
N THR A 30 19.58 -0.53 -15.10
CA THR A 30 20.56 0.08 -14.19
C THR A 30 21.98 -0.14 -14.72
N GLY A 31 22.83 0.89 -14.64
CA GLY A 31 24.20 0.90 -15.18
C GLY A 31 25.31 0.76 -14.12
N GLY A 32 24.96 0.52 -12.87
CA GLY A 32 25.95 0.43 -11.78
C GLY A 32 26.10 1.74 -10.99
N ASN A 33 27.08 1.76 -10.09
CA ASN A 33 27.29 2.88 -9.17
C ASN A 33 28.55 3.68 -9.53
N LEU A 34 28.47 4.98 -9.34
CA LEU A 34 29.60 5.90 -9.42
C LEU A 34 29.89 6.47 -8.03
N GLY A 35 31.15 6.37 -7.58
CA GLY A 35 31.56 6.88 -6.27
C GLY A 35 31.07 6.06 -5.08
N SER A 36 31.27 6.61 -3.88
CA SER A 36 30.89 5.97 -2.61
C SER A 36 30.45 7.01 -1.56
N GLY A 37 29.77 6.56 -0.52
CA GLY A 37 29.29 7.42 0.58
C GLY A 37 28.33 8.51 0.11
N PRO A 38 28.42 9.74 0.65
CA PRO A 38 27.51 10.84 0.31
C PRO A 38 27.55 11.28 -1.17
N ASP A 39 28.63 10.96 -1.87
CA ASP A 39 28.85 11.30 -3.28
C ASP A 39 28.46 10.17 -4.23
N ALA A 40 27.96 9.05 -3.71
CA ALA A 40 27.48 7.94 -4.55
C ALA A 40 26.39 8.42 -5.51
N ARG A 41 26.47 7.91 -6.74
CA ARG A 41 25.48 8.09 -7.79
C ARG A 41 25.11 6.77 -8.40
N TYR A 42 23.86 6.61 -8.74
CA TYR A 42 23.33 5.42 -9.37
C TYR A 42 23.04 5.72 -10.82
N VAL A 43 23.62 4.94 -11.72
CA VAL A 43 23.48 5.12 -13.16
C VAL A 43 22.27 4.32 -13.65
N GLN A 44 21.46 4.97 -14.47
CA GLN A 44 20.39 4.34 -15.24
C GLN A 44 20.63 4.62 -16.73
N ARG A 45 20.18 3.68 -17.54
CA ARG A 45 20.42 3.66 -18.97
C ARG A 45 19.13 3.42 -19.74
N PHE A 46 18.87 4.27 -20.71
CA PHE A 46 17.78 4.15 -21.65
C PHE A 46 18.34 3.83 -23.03
N VAL A 47 17.92 2.72 -23.62
CA VAL A 47 18.24 2.34 -25.00
C VAL A 47 16.99 2.56 -25.83
N ILE A 48 17.05 3.55 -26.74
CA ILE A 48 15.91 4.01 -27.54
C ILE A 48 16.12 3.53 -28.98
N LYS A 49 15.13 2.89 -29.57
CA LYS A 49 15.14 2.34 -30.94
C LYS A 49 13.99 2.91 -31.75
N ASN A 50 14.11 2.84 -33.09
CA ASN A 50 13.10 3.30 -34.04
C ASN A 50 12.72 4.77 -33.86
N ILE A 51 13.74 5.63 -33.71
CA ILE A 51 13.58 7.08 -33.46
C ILE A 51 13.26 7.79 -34.77
N GLY A 52 12.15 8.55 -34.80
CA GLY A 52 11.82 9.41 -35.92
C GLY A 52 12.71 10.66 -36.00
N ASP A 53 12.93 11.21 -37.22
CA ASP A 53 13.77 12.39 -37.44
C ASP A 53 13.20 13.69 -36.81
N ASP A 54 11.94 13.68 -36.39
CA ASP A 54 11.23 14.81 -35.79
C ASP A 54 11.29 14.82 -34.25
N ILE A 55 11.95 13.85 -33.62
CA ILE A 55 12.10 13.75 -32.16
C ILE A 55 13.11 14.78 -31.63
N ALA A 56 12.77 15.48 -30.58
CA ALA A 56 13.61 16.44 -29.87
C ALA A 56 14.10 15.93 -28.49
N GLY A 57 13.40 14.97 -27.90
CA GLY A 57 13.76 14.49 -26.59
C GLY A 57 12.88 13.34 -26.10
N MET A 58 13.12 12.95 -24.87
CA MET A 58 12.39 11.93 -24.12
C MET A 58 11.92 12.50 -22.79
N ALA A 59 10.72 12.14 -22.36
CA ALA A 59 10.24 12.48 -21.02
C ALA A 59 9.78 11.21 -20.27
N PHE A 60 9.80 11.29 -18.94
CA PHE A 60 9.40 10.20 -18.06
C PHE A 60 9.12 10.69 -16.64
N ASN A 61 8.34 9.94 -15.89
CA ASN A 61 8.15 10.12 -14.47
C ASN A 61 9.06 9.18 -13.68
N GLN A 62 9.61 9.64 -12.56
CA GLN A 62 10.42 8.79 -11.70
C GLN A 62 10.48 9.38 -10.29
N PHE A 63 10.28 8.53 -9.29
CA PHE A 63 10.45 8.87 -7.88
C PHE A 63 11.95 8.90 -7.50
N ALA A 64 12.73 9.74 -8.20
CA ALA A 64 14.16 9.90 -7.98
C ALA A 64 14.55 11.36 -8.18
N ARG A 65 15.43 11.87 -7.33
CA ARG A 65 15.78 13.30 -7.32
C ARG A 65 17.22 13.52 -7.77
N ARG A 66 17.55 14.75 -8.17
CA ARG A 66 18.91 15.22 -8.48
C ARG A 66 19.57 14.36 -9.57
N MET A 67 18.92 14.35 -10.70
CA MET A 67 19.42 13.68 -11.90
C MET A 67 20.37 14.55 -12.69
N ASN A 68 21.42 13.94 -13.26
CA ASN A 68 22.32 14.57 -14.21
C ASN A 68 22.57 13.60 -15.36
N VAL A 69 22.70 14.13 -16.58
CA VAL A 69 23.15 13.36 -17.74
C VAL A 69 24.65 13.06 -17.64
N LEU A 70 25.09 11.95 -18.21
CA LEU A 70 26.51 11.59 -18.26
C LEU A 70 27.20 12.06 -19.54
N ASN A 71 26.45 12.27 -20.61
CA ASN A 71 26.98 12.83 -21.85
C ASN A 71 26.78 14.35 -21.88
N GLU A 72 27.83 15.10 -22.07
CA GLU A 72 27.80 16.57 -22.07
C GLU A 72 26.94 17.18 -23.22
N ALA A 73 26.65 16.43 -24.28
CA ALA A 73 25.75 16.84 -25.34
C ALA A 73 24.27 16.80 -24.94
N ASP A 74 23.94 16.03 -23.88
CA ASP A 74 22.57 15.89 -23.40
C ASP A 74 22.25 16.93 -22.33
N THR A 75 20.98 17.19 -22.14
CA THR A 75 20.48 18.01 -21.02
C THR A 75 19.31 17.33 -20.37
N ILE A 76 19.19 17.44 -19.04
CA ILE A 76 18.02 16.98 -18.28
C ILE A 76 17.48 18.13 -17.46
N ARG A 77 16.18 18.24 -17.39
CA ARG A 77 15.49 19.17 -16.50
C ARG A 77 14.26 18.52 -15.91
N GLU A 78 13.99 18.81 -14.67
CA GLU A 78 12.73 18.51 -14.00
C GLU A 78 11.73 19.59 -14.42
N LEU A 79 10.62 19.17 -15.04
CA LEU A 79 9.58 20.09 -15.51
C LEU A 79 8.64 20.48 -14.37
N VAL A 80 8.21 19.49 -13.64
CA VAL A 80 7.47 19.53 -12.37
C VAL A 80 7.99 18.38 -11.50
N PRO A 81 7.76 18.36 -10.20
CA PRO A 81 8.28 17.32 -9.32
C PRO A 81 8.05 15.90 -9.85
N GLY A 82 9.14 15.16 -10.03
CA GLY A 82 9.11 13.79 -10.52
C GLY A 82 8.89 13.61 -12.04
N TYR A 83 8.71 14.67 -12.81
CA TYR A 83 8.53 14.60 -14.25
C TYR A 83 9.73 15.25 -14.98
N TYR A 84 10.49 14.43 -15.68
CA TYR A 84 11.77 14.78 -16.27
C TYR A 84 11.70 14.83 -17.80
N TYR A 85 12.42 15.78 -18.37
CA TYR A 85 12.63 15.91 -19.82
C TYR A 85 14.12 15.88 -20.14
N VAL A 86 14.50 14.99 -21.05
CA VAL A 86 15.86 14.87 -21.60
C VAL A 86 15.88 15.32 -23.02
N ALA A 87 16.64 16.36 -23.32
CA ALA A 87 16.93 16.81 -24.70
C ALA A 87 18.34 16.41 -25.11
N SER A 88 18.51 16.03 -26.36
CA SER A 88 19.80 15.68 -26.94
C SER A 88 19.82 16.02 -28.45
N PRO A 89 20.87 16.63 -28.98
CA PRO A 89 21.04 16.77 -30.44
C PRO A 89 21.13 15.41 -31.13
N ARG A 90 21.51 14.36 -30.43
CA ARG A 90 21.63 12.98 -30.92
C ARG A 90 20.31 12.32 -31.32
N PHE A 91 19.15 12.88 -30.92
CA PHE A 91 17.84 12.40 -31.39
C PHE A 91 17.62 12.60 -32.89
N GLY A 92 18.29 13.58 -33.51
CA GLY A 92 18.24 13.83 -34.98
C GLY A 92 19.26 13.05 -35.79
N GLU A 93 20.14 12.28 -35.18
CA GLU A 93 21.15 11.49 -35.85
C GLU A 93 20.58 10.16 -36.37
N LYS A 94 20.94 9.77 -37.61
CA LYS A 94 20.54 8.47 -38.16
C LYS A 94 21.35 7.37 -37.49
N SER A 95 20.73 6.73 -36.50
CA SER A 95 21.30 5.61 -35.77
C SER A 95 20.22 4.57 -35.51
N ASP A 96 20.60 3.29 -35.52
CA ASP A 96 19.69 2.19 -35.18
C ASP A 96 19.22 2.25 -33.70
N SER A 97 20.00 2.90 -32.85
CA SER A 97 19.65 3.11 -31.45
C SER A 97 20.38 4.29 -30.84
N LEU A 98 19.73 4.98 -29.91
CA LEU A 98 20.31 6.03 -29.07
C LEU A 98 20.37 5.54 -27.61
N VAL A 99 21.52 5.78 -26.97
CA VAL A 99 21.70 5.48 -25.55
C VAL A 99 21.77 6.80 -24.77
N ILE A 100 20.87 6.97 -23.82
CA ILE A 100 20.87 8.05 -22.83
C ILE A 100 21.25 7.45 -21.47
N GLU A 101 22.26 8.02 -20.83
CA GLU A 101 22.70 7.62 -19.50
C GLU A 101 22.54 8.79 -18.52
N ILE A 102 21.90 8.51 -17.39
CA ILE A 102 21.56 9.49 -16.36
C ILE A 102 22.03 8.94 -15.02
N ASN A 103 22.63 9.77 -14.19
CA ASN A 103 22.88 9.42 -12.80
C ASN A 103 21.89 10.13 -11.87
N THR A 104 21.60 9.50 -10.75
CA THR A 104 20.74 10.03 -9.69
C THR A 104 21.34 9.77 -8.31
N LYS A 105 20.97 10.56 -7.32
CA LYS A 105 21.26 10.27 -5.89
C LYS A 105 20.31 9.24 -5.28
N ALA A 106 19.19 8.95 -5.91
CA ALA A 106 18.27 7.93 -5.42
C ALA A 106 18.88 6.53 -5.58
N HIS A 107 18.66 5.70 -4.58
CA HIS A 107 19.11 4.32 -4.56
C HIS A 107 18.26 3.47 -5.51
N LEU A 108 18.73 3.19 -6.71
CA LEU A 108 18.03 2.39 -7.72
C LEU A 108 18.19 0.89 -7.47
N VAL A 109 17.88 0.45 -6.27
CA VAL A 109 18.09 -0.95 -5.85
C VAL A 109 16.86 -1.82 -5.99
N ASN A 110 15.72 -1.22 -6.27
CA ASN A 110 14.44 -1.90 -6.38
C ASN A 110 13.71 -1.45 -7.65
N GLY A 111 12.99 -2.35 -8.30
CA GLY A 111 12.24 -2.11 -9.52
C GLY A 111 11.13 -1.07 -9.40
N CYS A 112 10.67 -0.74 -8.19
CA CYS A 112 9.69 0.33 -7.98
C CYS A 112 10.24 1.74 -8.31
N TYR A 113 11.56 1.92 -8.32
CA TYR A 113 12.21 3.17 -8.73
C TYR A 113 12.47 3.26 -10.23
N ALA A 114 12.03 2.30 -11.04
CA ALA A 114 12.10 2.41 -12.49
C ALA A 114 11.22 3.56 -13.00
N PRO A 115 11.61 4.23 -14.10
CA PRO A 115 10.75 5.24 -14.71
C PRO A 115 9.42 4.68 -15.17
N ASP A 116 8.40 5.51 -15.07
CA ASP A 116 7.07 5.25 -15.62
C ASP A 116 6.70 6.32 -16.66
N GLY A 117 5.70 6.06 -17.50
CA GLY A 117 5.18 7.02 -18.46
C GLY A 117 6.21 7.52 -19.46
N VAL A 118 7.18 6.68 -19.82
CA VAL A 118 8.24 7.03 -20.77
C VAL A 118 7.63 7.29 -22.13
N HIS A 119 7.95 8.44 -22.71
CA HIS A 119 7.50 8.83 -24.05
C HIS A 119 8.53 9.74 -24.74
N LEU A 120 8.44 9.83 -26.08
CA LEU A 120 9.25 10.77 -26.85
C LEU A 120 8.48 12.07 -27.07
N VAL A 121 9.23 13.15 -27.26
CA VAL A 121 8.69 14.48 -27.53
C VAL A 121 9.25 14.97 -28.87
N LYS A 122 8.36 15.38 -29.77
CA LYS A 122 8.71 15.93 -31.08
C LYS A 122 9.17 17.36 -30.95
N LYS A 123 9.77 17.87 -32.05
CA LYS A 123 10.22 19.27 -32.20
C LYS A 123 9.09 20.28 -32.10
N ASP A 124 7.85 19.87 -32.42
CA ASP A 124 6.65 20.69 -32.29
C ASP A 124 6.00 20.63 -30.92
N GLY A 125 6.56 19.84 -29.97
CA GLY A 125 6.06 19.64 -28.63
C GLY A 125 5.06 18.50 -28.48
N THR A 126 4.64 17.86 -29.59
CA THR A 126 3.71 16.72 -29.49
C THR A 126 4.41 15.49 -28.94
N THR A 127 3.65 14.66 -28.21
CA THR A 127 4.15 13.45 -27.56
C THR A 127 3.96 12.22 -28.43
N VAL A 128 4.88 11.26 -28.31
CA VAL A 128 4.84 9.98 -29.01
C VAL A 128 4.96 8.85 -27.99
N PRO A 129 3.97 7.96 -27.88
CA PRO A 129 4.05 6.80 -27.04
C PRO A 129 5.18 5.86 -27.50
N VAL A 130 5.72 5.07 -26.58
CA VAL A 130 6.80 4.13 -26.84
C VAL A 130 6.43 2.74 -26.31
N ASP A 131 6.99 1.71 -26.93
CA ASP A 131 7.03 0.37 -26.32
C ASP A 131 8.12 0.38 -25.25
N TYR A 132 7.70 0.53 -24.00
CA TYR A 132 8.61 0.64 -22.86
C TYR A 132 8.77 -0.71 -22.15
N THR A 133 10.02 -1.13 -21.99
CA THR A 133 10.38 -2.31 -21.23
C THR A 133 11.45 -1.98 -20.18
N ARG A 134 11.29 -2.57 -19.02
CA ARG A 134 12.27 -2.53 -17.95
C ARG A 134 13.08 -3.84 -17.95
N SER A 135 14.39 -3.75 -18.04
CA SER A 135 15.26 -4.90 -17.82
C SER A 135 15.12 -5.36 -16.37
N ARG A 136 15.20 -6.66 -16.17
CA ARG A 136 15.23 -7.23 -14.82
C ARG A 136 16.41 -6.65 -14.03
N LEU A 137 16.16 -6.26 -12.79
CA LEU A 137 17.21 -5.80 -11.90
C LEU A 137 17.95 -7.02 -11.35
N THR A 138 19.21 -7.09 -11.67
CA THR A 138 20.15 -8.06 -11.08
C THR A 138 21.04 -7.31 -10.11
N ARG A 139 21.43 -7.95 -9.03
CA ARG A 139 22.47 -7.38 -8.16
C ARG A 139 23.74 -7.17 -8.95
N PRO A 140 24.42 -6.03 -8.81
CA PRO A 140 25.70 -5.82 -9.43
C PRO A 140 26.67 -6.90 -8.94
N GLU A 141 27.19 -7.72 -9.84
CA GLU A 141 28.15 -8.79 -9.55
C GLU A 141 29.32 -8.35 -8.64
N GLN A 142 29.76 -7.10 -8.80
CA GLN A 142 30.83 -6.51 -8.00
C GLN A 142 30.47 -6.30 -6.52
N TRP A 143 29.20 -6.17 -6.14
CA TRP A 143 28.80 -6.08 -4.72
C TRP A 143 28.88 -7.44 -4.06
N ILE A 144 28.51 -8.45 -4.79
CA ILE A 144 28.52 -9.85 -4.35
C ILE A 144 29.94 -10.36 -4.22
N ARG A 145 30.80 -10.11 -5.23
CA ARG A 145 32.22 -10.52 -5.23
C ARG A 145 33.09 -9.79 -4.21
N GLN A 146 32.70 -8.60 -3.73
CA GLN A 146 33.48 -7.83 -2.77
C GLN A 146 33.09 -8.11 -1.31
N GLY A 147 32.19 -9.07 -1.04
CA GLY A 147 31.68 -9.32 0.31
C GLY A 147 30.99 -8.11 0.93
N LYS A 148 30.64 -7.13 0.10
CA LYS A 148 29.95 -5.89 0.49
C LYS A 148 28.43 -5.98 0.31
N ASP A 149 27.94 -7.15 -0.06
CA ASP A 149 26.51 -7.41 0.02
C ASP A 149 26.12 -7.40 1.50
N PRO A 150 25.37 -6.42 1.97
CA PRO A 150 24.97 -6.37 3.39
C PRO A 150 24.08 -7.54 3.79
N MET A 151 23.67 -8.39 2.83
CA MET A 151 22.77 -9.49 3.08
C MET A 151 23.21 -10.76 2.34
N PRO A 152 23.86 -11.70 3.03
CA PRO A 152 23.94 -13.07 2.57
C PRO A 152 22.52 -13.66 2.57
N TYR A 153 21.78 -13.40 1.50
CA TYR A 153 20.34 -13.75 1.43
C TYR A 153 20.06 -15.21 1.65
N GLY A 154 20.94 -16.04 1.12
CA GLY A 154 20.73 -17.47 1.16
C GLY A 154 20.68 -18.00 2.58
N ASP A 155 21.65 -17.65 3.42
CA ASP A 155 21.78 -18.13 4.80
C ASP A 155 20.81 -17.45 5.76
N ILE A 156 20.54 -16.14 5.61
CA ILE A 156 19.52 -15.46 6.41
C ILE A 156 18.15 -16.09 6.14
N VAL A 157 17.76 -16.23 4.88
CA VAL A 157 16.46 -16.84 4.53
C VAL A 157 16.41 -18.30 4.97
N PHE A 158 17.52 -19.03 4.86
CA PHE A 158 17.61 -20.40 5.36
C PHE A 158 17.35 -20.48 6.86
N ALA A 159 18.04 -19.65 7.65
CA ALA A 159 17.85 -19.59 9.09
C ALA A 159 16.42 -19.18 9.48
N MET A 160 15.86 -18.19 8.78
CA MET A 160 14.47 -17.77 8.97
C MET A 160 13.48 -18.91 8.69
N ASN A 161 13.64 -19.63 7.58
CA ASN A 161 12.77 -20.74 7.24
C ASN A 161 12.92 -21.90 8.24
N ASP A 162 14.15 -22.17 8.72
CA ASP A 162 14.40 -23.22 9.73
C ASP A 162 13.82 -22.87 11.08
N SER A 163 13.95 -21.63 11.55
CA SER A 163 13.39 -21.18 12.84
C SER A 163 11.85 -21.23 12.87
N ARG A 164 11.22 -21.26 11.69
CA ARG A 164 9.77 -21.31 11.52
C ARG A 164 9.22 -22.72 11.28
N LYS A 165 10.06 -23.75 11.33
CA LYS A 165 9.61 -25.15 11.29
C LYS A 165 9.07 -25.62 12.63
N THR A 166 8.04 -26.43 12.58
CA THR A 166 7.44 -27.05 13.76
C THR A 166 6.83 -28.39 13.38
N ASP A 167 6.91 -29.36 14.31
CA ASP A 167 6.20 -30.64 14.19
C ASP A 167 4.74 -30.53 14.65
N TRP A 168 4.31 -29.37 15.18
CA TRP A 168 2.93 -29.14 15.57
C TRP A 168 2.00 -29.18 14.37
N ALA A 169 0.94 -29.96 14.46
CA ALA A 169 -0.11 -30.04 13.44
C ALA A 169 -1.37 -29.32 13.94
N PRO A 170 -1.88 -28.34 13.18
CA PRO A 170 -3.06 -27.59 13.60
C PRO A 170 -4.31 -28.47 13.60
N GLY A 171 -5.07 -28.41 14.71
CA GLY A 171 -6.42 -28.95 14.81
C GLY A 171 -7.41 -28.14 13.96
N VAL A 172 -8.63 -28.67 13.80
CA VAL A 172 -9.63 -28.03 12.93
C VAL A 172 -10.06 -26.63 13.41
N TYR A 173 -9.94 -26.38 14.71
CA TYR A 173 -10.27 -25.09 15.33
C TYR A 173 -9.07 -24.18 15.56
N ASP A 174 -7.87 -24.61 15.15
CA ASP A 174 -6.70 -23.74 15.13
C ASP A 174 -6.73 -22.92 13.82
N ILE A 175 -6.96 -21.63 13.96
CA ILE A 175 -7.15 -20.67 12.86
C ILE A 175 -6.47 -19.32 13.18
N ILE A 176 -6.40 -18.45 12.18
CA ILE A 176 -6.01 -17.04 12.30
C ILE A 176 -7.23 -16.17 11.91
N PRO A 177 -7.72 -15.25 12.75
CA PRO A 177 -7.31 -15.00 14.14
C PRO A 177 -7.74 -16.15 15.06
N SER A 178 -6.92 -16.40 16.09
CA SER A 178 -7.18 -17.49 17.02
C SER A 178 -8.38 -17.22 17.93
N PHE A 179 -9.10 -18.26 18.28
CA PHE A 179 -10.13 -18.20 19.33
C PHE A 179 -9.48 -18.03 20.70
N LYS A 180 -10.10 -17.22 21.57
CA LYS A 180 -9.65 -17.06 22.97
C LYS A 180 -9.67 -18.37 23.73
N LYS A 181 -10.63 -19.24 23.41
CA LYS A 181 -10.76 -20.55 24.02
C LYS A 181 -11.52 -21.52 23.12
N VAL A 182 -11.06 -22.75 23.09
CA VAL A 182 -11.73 -23.89 22.46
C VAL A 182 -12.02 -24.95 23.54
N THR A 183 -13.29 -25.27 23.73
CA THR A 183 -13.73 -26.30 24.68
C THR A 183 -14.42 -27.43 23.94
N LEU A 184 -13.75 -28.58 23.81
CA LEU A 184 -14.35 -29.77 23.21
C LEU A 184 -15.43 -30.35 24.14
N LEU A 185 -16.57 -30.73 23.58
CA LEU A 185 -17.71 -31.26 24.31
C LEU A 185 -17.77 -32.78 24.21
N LYS A 186 -18.17 -33.42 25.33
CA LYS A 186 -18.54 -34.84 25.33
C LYS A 186 -19.96 -35.01 24.79
N LYS A 187 -20.28 -36.19 24.26
CA LYS A 187 -21.61 -36.51 23.74
C LYS A 187 -22.68 -36.30 24.85
N GLY A 188 -23.66 -35.43 24.54
CA GLY A 188 -24.76 -35.12 25.48
C GLY A 188 -24.41 -34.07 26.54
N GLU A 189 -23.22 -33.52 26.53
CA GLU A 189 -22.84 -32.44 27.44
C GLU A 189 -23.60 -31.15 27.12
N THR A 190 -24.11 -30.48 28.13
CA THR A 190 -24.77 -29.17 28.01
C THR A 190 -23.72 -28.10 28.31
N PRO A 191 -23.33 -27.30 27.33
CA PRO A 191 -22.35 -26.23 27.54
C PRO A 191 -22.98 -25.02 28.22
N ASP A 192 -22.16 -24.26 28.94
CA ASP A 192 -22.48 -22.91 29.37
C ASP A 192 -22.34 -21.93 28.19
N LEU A 193 -23.46 -21.31 27.78
CA LEU A 193 -23.55 -20.36 26.69
C LEU A 193 -23.86 -18.92 27.15
N ASP A 194 -23.93 -18.69 28.46
CA ASP A 194 -24.19 -17.38 29.03
C ASP A 194 -23.01 -16.43 28.69
N ILE A 195 -23.34 -15.20 28.30
CA ILE A 195 -22.37 -14.14 28.07
C ILE A 195 -22.25 -13.32 29.36
N PRO A 196 -21.06 -13.31 30.01
CA PRO A 196 -20.85 -12.50 31.20
C PRO A 196 -21.05 -11.01 30.94
N ALA A 197 -21.64 -10.30 31.90
CA ALA A 197 -21.94 -8.86 31.74
C ALA A 197 -20.67 -7.99 31.62
N ASP A 198 -19.55 -8.45 32.15
CA ASP A 198 -18.24 -7.81 32.05
C ASP A 198 -17.48 -8.12 30.75
N ARG A 199 -18.03 -9.03 29.92
CA ARG A 199 -17.48 -9.39 28.58
C ARG A 199 -18.51 -9.18 27.45
N PRO A 200 -19.02 -7.94 27.24
CA PRO A 200 -20.10 -7.69 26.27
C PRO A 200 -19.66 -7.93 24.82
N GLY A 201 -18.36 -7.98 24.56
CA GLY A 201 -17.78 -8.27 23.24
C GLY A 201 -17.67 -9.77 22.92
N LEU A 202 -17.85 -10.66 23.91
CA LEU A 202 -17.72 -12.11 23.73
C LEU A 202 -18.82 -12.66 22.83
N VAL A 203 -18.42 -13.52 21.89
CA VAL A 203 -19.30 -14.40 21.13
C VAL A 203 -18.92 -15.84 21.43
N LYS A 204 -19.87 -16.65 21.86
CA LYS A 204 -19.71 -18.10 21.97
C LYS A 204 -20.31 -18.77 20.74
N ILE A 205 -19.52 -19.63 20.09
CA ILE A 205 -19.94 -20.41 18.93
C ILE A 205 -20.09 -21.86 19.40
N LEU A 206 -21.32 -22.35 19.50
CA LEU A 206 -21.58 -23.77 19.75
C LEU A 206 -21.58 -24.51 18.41
N VAL A 207 -20.61 -25.39 18.22
CA VAL A 207 -20.58 -26.34 17.12
C VAL A 207 -21.14 -27.66 17.60
N ARG A 208 -22.23 -28.14 17.00
CA ARG A 208 -22.86 -29.41 17.33
C ARG A 208 -23.36 -30.12 16.06
N ASP A 209 -23.00 -31.37 15.91
CA ASP A 209 -23.30 -32.14 14.71
C ASP A 209 -22.89 -31.40 13.40
N GLY A 210 -21.75 -30.72 13.46
CA GLY A 210 -21.19 -29.92 12.35
C GLY A 210 -21.93 -28.60 12.05
N ARG A 211 -22.85 -28.19 12.93
CA ARG A 211 -23.64 -26.94 12.76
C ARG A 211 -23.23 -25.89 13.78
N PRO A 212 -22.86 -24.66 13.36
CA PRO A 212 -22.57 -23.58 14.28
C PRO A 212 -23.85 -22.87 14.74
N MET A 213 -23.88 -22.47 16.02
CA MET A 213 -24.85 -21.55 16.58
C MET A 213 -24.10 -20.46 17.34
N PHE A 214 -24.48 -19.20 17.09
CA PHE A 214 -23.76 -18.04 17.59
C PHE A 214 -24.54 -17.35 18.71
N TYR A 215 -23.87 -17.05 19.81
CA TYR A 215 -24.43 -16.42 21.01
C TYR A 215 -23.58 -15.20 21.38
N GLY A 216 -24.16 -14.03 21.47
CA GLY A 216 -23.48 -12.78 21.83
C GLY A 216 -24.43 -11.60 21.83
N ALA A 217 -24.08 -10.53 22.52
CA ALA A 217 -24.85 -9.29 22.58
C ALA A 217 -24.36 -8.23 21.57
N ASN A 218 -23.08 -8.29 21.15
CA ASN A 218 -22.48 -7.34 20.22
C ASN A 218 -22.70 -7.77 18.77
N GLY A 219 -23.54 -7.01 18.03
CA GLY A 219 -23.89 -7.34 16.65
C GLY A 219 -22.69 -7.34 15.68
N THR A 220 -21.75 -6.42 15.84
CA THR A 220 -20.54 -6.34 15.03
C THR A 220 -19.67 -7.58 15.23
N ASN A 221 -19.45 -8.00 16.48
CA ASN A 221 -18.67 -9.20 16.78
C ASN A 221 -19.39 -10.48 16.37
N LEU A 222 -20.74 -10.52 16.43
CA LEU A 222 -21.52 -11.65 15.88
C LEU A 222 -21.32 -11.81 14.38
N THR A 223 -21.36 -10.71 13.63
CA THR A 223 -21.10 -10.72 12.18
C THR A 223 -19.67 -11.16 11.89
N ALA A 224 -18.69 -10.58 12.59
CA ALA A 224 -17.27 -10.96 12.42
C ALA A 224 -17.04 -12.43 12.77
N ALA A 225 -17.61 -12.93 13.88
CA ALA A 225 -17.48 -14.34 14.27
C ALA A 225 -18.07 -15.29 13.22
N ARG A 226 -19.20 -14.93 12.61
CA ARG A 226 -19.81 -15.69 11.52
C ARG A 226 -18.90 -15.70 10.28
N ASN A 227 -18.45 -14.53 9.83
CA ASN A 227 -17.58 -14.40 8.66
C ASN A 227 -16.31 -15.25 8.83
N VAL A 228 -15.62 -15.11 9.96
CA VAL A 228 -14.39 -15.88 10.26
C VAL A 228 -14.68 -17.38 10.33
N TYR A 229 -15.77 -17.80 11.01
CA TYR A 229 -16.13 -19.21 11.09
C TYR A 229 -16.44 -19.78 9.71
N ASP A 230 -17.27 -19.12 8.92
CA ASP A 230 -17.68 -19.58 7.60
C ASP A 230 -16.48 -19.67 6.65
N ALA A 231 -15.58 -18.68 6.66
CA ALA A 231 -14.38 -18.66 5.83
C ALA A 231 -13.35 -19.73 6.21
N LYS A 232 -13.15 -19.99 7.49
CA LYS A 232 -12.03 -20.81 8.00
C LYS A 232 -12.41 -22.24 8.40
N ILE A 233 -13.64 -22.44 8.90
CA ILE A 233 -14.12 -23.73 9.43
C ILE A 233 -15.32 -24.23 8.60
N GLY A 234 -16.26 -23.34 8.25
CA GLY A 234 -17.48 -23.69 7.54
C GLY A 234 -17.25 -24.35 6.17
N GLN A 235 -16.06 -24.21 5.59
CA GLN A 235 -15.67 -24.83 4.32
C GLN A 235 -15.12 -26.27 4.45
N VAL A 236 -15.04 -26.82 5.66
CA VAL A 236 -14.65 -28.23 5.87
C VAL A 236 -15.62 -29.15 5.12
N THR A 237 -15.07 -30.05 4.30
CA THR A 237 -15.85 -30.85 3.35
C THR A 237 -16.77 -31.84 4.05
N ASN A 238 -16.34 -32.41 5.18
CA ASN A 238 -17.15 -33.34 5.99
C ASN A 238 -17.50 -32.71 7.34
N LYS A 239 -18.59 -31.94 7.39
CA LYS A 239 -19.04 -31.23 8.60
C LYS A 239 -19.37 -32.16 9.77
N THR A 240 -19.69 -33.44 9.51
CA THR A 240 -19.97 -34.44 10.59
C THR A 240 -18.71 -34.93 11.29
N GLU A 241 -17.53 -34.62 10.77
CA GLU A 241 -16.24 -34.89 11.40
C GLU A 241 -15.77 -33.75 12.32
N LEU A 242 -16.48 -32.61 12.34
CA LEU A 242 -16.18 -31.52 13.27
C LEU A 242 -16.51 -31.98 14.70
N PRO A 243 -15.54 -31.97 15.63
CA PRO A 243 -15.82 -32.23 17.01
C PRO A 243 -16.84 -31.25 17.60
N ASP A 244 -17.77 -31.72 18.43
CA ASP A 244 -18.65 -30.83 19.17
C ASP A 244 -17.78 -29.93 20.07
N ALA A 245 -18.01 -28.62 20.05
CA ALA A 245 -17.17 -27.65 20.75
C ALA A 245 -17.94 -26.36 21.09
N VAL A 246 -17.43 -25.62 22.07
CA VAL A 246 -17.72 -24.22 22.27
C VAL A 246 -16.43 -23.43 21.96
N LEU A 247 -16.52 -22.44 21.05
CA LEU A 247 -15.44 -21.58 20.67
C LEU A 247 -15.73 -20.18 21.22
N GLU A 248 -14.77 -19.55 21.89
CA GLU A 248 -14.88 -18.19 22.38
C GLU A 248 -14.19 -17.23 21.37
N PHE A 249 -14.96 -16.33 20.78
CA PHE A 249 -14.52 -15.32 19.85
C PHE A 249 -14.67 -13.94 20.51
N GLU A 250 -13.56 -13.28 20.81
CA GLU A 250 -13.55 -11.98 21.48
C GLU A 250 -12.30 -11.21 21.07
N PRO A 251 -12.43 -10.24 20.16
CA PRO A 251 -11.28 -9.42 19.77
C PRO A 251 -10.89 -8.46 20.90
N ASP A 252 -9.58 -8.33 21.17
CA ASP A 252 -9.06 -7.38 22.15
C ASP A 252 -9.14 -5.94 21.66
N MET A 253 -9.14 -5.73 20.32
CA MET A 253 -9.18 -4.42 19.71
C MET A 253 -10.58 -4.09 19.18
N GLU A 254 -11.06 -2.86 19.50
CA GLU A 254 -12.29 -2.31 18.96
C GLU A 254 -12.11 -1.92 17.48
N TRP A 255 -10.96 -1.32 17.16
CA TRP A 255 -10.56 -0.97 15.81
C TRP A 255 -9.63 -2.04 15.24
N ARG A 256 -10.07 -2.73 14.21
CA ARG A 256 -9.31 -3.74 13.48
C ARG A 256 -9.32 -3.34 12.02
N GLY A 257 -8.36 -2.48 11.64
CA GLY A 257 -8.44 -1.70 10.43
C GLY A 257 -7.47 -2.11 9.33
N LEU A 258 -7.87 -1.79 8.12
CA LEU A 258 -7.03 -1.77 6.93
C LEU A 258 -7.28 -0.48 6.17
N MET A 259 -6.23 0.26 5.82
CA MET A 259 -6.30 1.40 4.91
C MET A 259 -5.90 0.95 3.51
N ILE A 260 -6.65 1.41 2.51
CA ILE A 260 -6.28 1.32 1.10
C ILE A 260 -6.27 2.71 0.47
N ASP A 261 -5.18 3.02 -0.24
CA ASP A 261 -5.00 4.23 -1.01
C ASP A 261 -5.46 4.00 -2.45
N VAL A 262 -6.45 4.76 -2.89
CA VAL A 262 -6.90 4.79 -4.28
C VAL A 262 -6.54 6.09 -5.00
N ALA A 263 -5.90 7.05 -4.28
CA ALA A 263 -5.48 8.32 -4.84
C ALA A 263 -4.27 8.16 -5.77
N ARG A 264 -3.17 7.55 -5.28
CA ARG A 264 -1.96 7.38 -6.08
C ARG A 264 -2.19 6.45 -7.27
N ASN A 265 -2.88 5.34 -7.04
CA ASN A 265 -3.30 4.41 -8.10
C ASN A 265 -4.73 3.92 -7.83
N TYR A 266 -5.64 4.22 -8.75
CA TYR A 266 -7.06 3.91 -8.63
C TYR A 266 -7.32 2.40 -8.67
N GLN A 267 -8.26 1.95 -7.86
CA GLN A 267 -8.76 0.58 -7.86
C GLN A 267 -10.25 0.55 -8.18
N GLN A 268 -10.65 -0.39 -9.02
CA GLN A 268 -12.06 -0.58 -9.40
C GLN A 268 -12.91 -1.04 -8.20
N PRO A 269 -14.21 -0.70 -8.14
CA PRO A 269 -15.11 -1.09 -7.05
C PRO A 269 -15.10 -2.58 -6.73
N GLU A 270 -14.95 -3.43 -7.73
CA GLU A 270 -14.90 -4.88 -7.58
C GLU A 270 -13.67 -5.33 -6.79
N ILE A 271 -12.51 -4.70 -7.03
CA ILE A 271 -11.28 -4.97 -6.26
C ILE A 271 -11.46 -4.54 -4.81
N ILE A 272 -12.09 -3.39 -4.56
CA ILE A 272 -12.39 -2.90 -3.22
C ILE A 272 -13.29 -3.90 -2.48
N LYS A 273 -14.33 -4.42 -3.14
CA LYS A 273 -15.22 -5.44 -2.58
C LYS A 273 -14.51 -6.77 -2.30
N ASP A 274 -13.60 -7.20 -3.17
CA ASP A 274 -12.76 -8.38 -2.92
C ASP A 274 -11.93 -8.19 -1.64
N ILE A 275 -11.37 -6.99 -1.44
CA ILE A 275 -10.60 -6.66 -0.22
C ILE A 275 -11.50 -6.65 1.01
N LEU A 276 -12.70 -6.07 0.93
CA LEU A 276 -13.69 -6.12 2.01
C LEU A 276 -14.05 -7.57 2.39
N GLY A 277 -14.20 -8.46 1.40
CA GLY A 277 -14.38 -9.89 1.64
C GLY A 277 -13.17 -10.50 2.38
N LEU A 278 -11.95 -10.20 1.96
CA LEU A 278 -10.73 -10.66 2.63
C LEU A 278 -10.62 -10.11 4.06
N MET A 279 -11.02 -8.86 4.29
CA MET A 279 -11.09 -8.25 5.63
C MET A 279 -12.09 -8.99 6.53
N ALA A 280 -13.29 -9.25 6.01
CA ALA A 280 -14.34 -9.96 6.72
C ALA A 280 -13.92 -11.39 7.11
N ASP A 281 -13.29 -12.12 6.19
CA ASP A 281 -12.74 -13.46 6.42
C ASP A 281 -11.70 -13.51 7.56
N ASN A 282 -11.07 -12.37 7.86
CA ASN A 282 -10.06 -12.20 8.90
C ASN A 282 -10.56 -11.40 10.12
N GLY A 283 -11.87 -11.11 10.19
CA GLY A 283 -12.50 -10.44 11.33
C GLY A 283 -12.14 -8.96 11.48
N LEU A 284 -11.58 -8.33 10.44
CA LEU A 284 -11.35 -6.88 10.41
C LEU A 284 -12.68 -6.16 10.25
N ASN A 285 -12.81 -4.96 10.82
CA ASN A 285 -14.09 -4.24 10.91
C ASN A 285 -14.03 -2.76 10.52
N LYS A 286 -12.88 -2.26 10.07
CA LYS A 286 -12.70 -0.87 9.64
C LYS A 286 -11.95 -0.81 8.33
N LEU A 287 -12.59 -0.27 7.28
CA LEU A 287 -11.89 0.19 6.08
C LEU A 287 -11.60 1.68 6.25
N HIS A 288 -10.32 2.03 6.45
CA HIS A 288 -9.84 3.40 6.35
C HIS A 288 -9.61 3.67 4.85
N PHE A 289 -10.43 4.53 4.26
CA PHE A 289 -10.49 4.67 2.81
C PHE A 289 -9.86 5.98 2.36
N HIS A 290 -8.59 5.90 1.94
CA HIS A 290 -7.79 7.03 1.49
C HIS A 290 -8.17 7.40 0.05
N LEU A 291 -9.12 8.34 -0.07
CA LEU A 291 -9.80 8.68 -1.33
C LEU A 291 -9.11 9.78 -2.12
N VAL A 292 -8.30 10.60 -1.47
CA VAL A 292 -7.74 11.82 -2.05
C VAL A 292 -6.34 12.07 -1.53
N ASP A 293 -5.46 12.62 -2.40
CA ASP A 293 -4.10 13.04 -2.06
C ASP A 293 -3.59 14.02 -3.13
N ASP A 294 -2.31 14.35 -3.10
CA ASP A 294 -1.64 15.25 -4.06
C ASP A 294 -1.83 14.80 -5.51
N GLU A 295 -1.84 13.50 -5.73
CA GLU A 295 -1.80 12.88 -7.06
C GLU A 295 -3.17 12.67 -7.68
N ALA A 296 -4.23 12.60 -6.87
CA ALA A 296 -5.60 12.57 -7.39
C ALA A 296 -6.69 12.75 -6.32
N TRP A 297 -7.88 13.05 -6.83
CA TRP A 297 -9.16 13.03 -6.12
C TRP A 297 -10.07 11.94 -6.70
N ARG A 298 -10.56 10.99 -5.89
CA ARG A 298 -11.21 9.77 -6.37
C ARG A 298 -12.69 9.59 -5.98
N LEU A 299 -13.35 10.62 -5.51
CA LEU A 299 -14.76 10.55 -5.11
C LEU A 299 -15.56 11.70 -5.71
N ASP A 300 -16.70 11.40 -6.35
CA ASP A 300 -17.65 12.41 -6.79
C ASP A 300 -18.19 13.22 -5.61
N ILE A 301 -18.08 14.54 -5.71
CA ILE A 301 -18.70 15.51 -4.80
C ILE A 301 -19.62 16.37 -5.66
N ALA A 302 -20.91 16.15 -5.55
CA ALA A 302 -21.90 16.73 -6.47
C ALA A 302 -21.84 18.26 -6.62
N PRO A 303 -21.59 19.06 -5.54
CA PRO A 303 -21.44 20.51 -5.68
C PRO A 303 -20.11 20.96 -6.31
N LEU A 304 -19.10 20.08 -6.38
CA LEU A 304 -17.72 20.37 -6.81
C LEU A 304 -17.26 19.38 -7.89
N PRO A 305 -17.90 19.33 -9.06
CA PRO A 305 -17.61 18.34 -10.09
C PRO A 305 -16.18 18.44 -10.66
N GLU A 306 -15.51 19.60 -10.52
CA GLU A 306 -14.12 19.78 -10.97
C GLU A 306 -13.17 18.86 -10.21
N LEU A 307 -13.51 18.42 -8.99
CA LEU A 307 -12.69 17.50 -8.19
C LEU A 307 -12.42 16.19 -8.93
N THR A 308 -13.41 15.64 -9.61
CA THR A 308 -13.23 14.43 -10.42
C THR A 308 -12.97 14.75 -11.90
N ALA A 309 -13.56 15.79 -12.46
CA ALA A 309 -13.33 16.15 -13.86
C ALA A 309 -11.86 16.53 -14.16
N VAL A 310 -11.16 17.12 -13.19
CA VAL A 310 -9.72 17.49 -13.28
C VAL A 310 -8.89 16.55 -12.41
N GLY A 311 -9.24 16.44 -11.12
CA GLY A 311 -8.39 15.78 -10.12
C GLY A 311 -8.35 14.26 -10.21
N SER A 312 -9.22 13.59 -10.97
CA SER A 312 -9.17 12.13 -11.14
C SER A 312 -8.46 11.68 -12.42
N ARG A 313 -7.96 12.62 -13.23
CA ARG A 313 -7.40 12.38 -14.54
C ARG A 313 -5.96 12.86 -14.60
N ARG A 314 -5.08 12.07 -15.18
CA ARG A 314 -3.65 12.37 -15.32
C ARG A 314 -3.19 12.20 -16.77
N GLY A 315 -2.43 13.17 -17.29
CA GLY A 315 -1.94 13.15 -18.66
C GLY A 315 -0.53 13.70 -18.78
N TRP A 316 0.05 13.65 -19.99
CA TRP A 316 1.34 14.26 -20.25
C TRP A 316 1.20 15.79 -20.37
N GLY A 317 2.25 16.47 -19.98
CA GLY A 317 2.29 17.93 -19.96
C GLY A 317 2.22 18.50 -18.55
N THR A 318 2.32 19.82 -18.48
CA THR A 318 2.33 20.57 -17.23
C THR A 318 1.22 21.61 -17.16
N ASP A 319 0.35 21.64 -18.18
CA ASP A 319 -0.89 22.44 -18.15
C ASP A 319 -2.00 21.61 -17.49
N GLU A 320 -2.34 22.00 -16.29
CA GLU A 320 -3.31 21.29 -15.46
C GLU A 320 -4.70 21.97 -15.51
N SER A 321 -5.08 22.49 -16.67
CA SER A 321 -6.38 23.16 -16.86
C SER A 321 -7.56 22.20 -16.97
N ASP A 322 -7.32 20.93 -17.31
CA ASP A 322 -8.35 19.89 -17.47
C ASP A 322 -7.98 18.51 -16.90
N HIS A 323 -6.72 18.30 -16.54
CA HIS A 323 -6.21 17.10 -15.89
C HIS A 323 -4.91 17.43 -15.14
N LEU A 324 -4.51 16.56 -14.20
CA LEU A 324 -3.23 16.66 -13.50
C LEU A 324 -2.09 16.11 -14.36
N TYR A 325 -0.86 16.54 -14.12
CA TYR A 325 0.28 15.89 -14.78
C TYR A 325 0.46 14.44 -14.29
N GLN A 326 0.98 13.60 -15.16
CA GLN A 326 1.15 12.19 -14.86
C GLN A 326 2.26 11.97 -13.86
N ILE A 327 1.98 11.10 -12.87
CA ILE A 327 2.93 10.61 -11.89
C ILE A 327 2.63 9.14 -11.57
N PHE A 328 3.62 8.34 -11.18
CA PHE A 328 3.64 6.93 -10.83
C PHE A 328 3.27 5.98 -11.97
N THR A 329 2.13 6.10 -12.62
CA THR A 329 1.68 5.21 -13.68
C THR A 329 0.87 5.96 -14.73
N GLY A 330 0.60 5.32 -15.85
CA GLY A 330 -0.24 5.85 -16.93
C GLY A 330 0.48 5.85 -18.27
N ASP A 331 -0.26 6.15 -19.32
CA ASP A 331 0.21 6.24 -20.71
C ASP A 331 0.12 7.67 -21.27
N GLY A 332 -0.12 8.65 -20.41
CA GLY A 332 -0.25 10.06 -20.77
C GLY A 332 -1.60 10.46 -21.38
N ASN A 333 -2.50 9.53 -21.54
CA ASN A 333 -3.86 9.81 -21.99
C ASN A 333 -4.81 9.96 -20.81
N PRO A 334 -5.29 11.17 -20.49
CA PRO A 334 -6.19 11.40 -19.35
C PRO A 334 -7.56 10.74 -19.51
N ASP A 335 -7.91 10.29 -20.72
CA ASP A 335 -9.18 9.60 -21.01
C ASP A 335 -9.02 8.07 -21.06
N ASN A 336 -7.83 7.54 -20.75
CA ASN A 336 -7.65 6.09 -20.62
C ASN A 336 -7.91 5.61 -19.20
N TYR A 337 -9.05 4.95 -19.00
CA TYR A 337 -9.48 4.36 -17.73
C TYR A 337 -9.15 2.86 -17.59
N THR A 338 -8.31 2.32 -18.46
CA THR A 338 -7.92 0.89 -18.42
C THR A 338 -6.70 0.62 -17.53
N ASN A 339 -6.01 1.68 -17.11
CA ASN A 339 -4.90 1.63 -16.16
C ASN A 339 -5.31 2.26 -14.81
N THR A 340 -4.43 2.20 -13.82
CA THR A 340 -4.68 2.72 -12.48
C THR A 340 -4.40 4.23 -12.33
N SER A 341 -3.98 4.91 -13.40
CA SER A 341 -3.71 6.34 -13.38
C SER A 341 -4.98 7.16 -13.22
N ASN A 342 -6.02 6.79 -13.95
CA ASN A 342 -7.27 7.53 -14.10
C ASN A 342 -8.44 6.75 -13.51
N GLY A 343 -9.42 7.47 -13.02
CA GLY A 343 -10.64 6.90 -12.47
C GLY A 343 -11.07 7.55 -11.16
N HIS A 344 -12.32 7.38 -10.84
CA HIS A 344 -12.92 7.81 -9.59
C HIS A 344 -14.15 6.94 -9.28
N LEU A 345 -14.58 6.97 -8.05
CA LEU A 345 -15.83 6.39 -7.61
C LEU A 345 -16.95 7.38 -7.87
N THR A 346 -17.93 6.97 -8.67
CA THR A 346 -19.19 7.71 -8.75
C THR A 346 -19.91 7.63 -7.42
N ARG A 347 -20.83 8.57 -7.18
CA ARG A 347 -21.69 8.57 -5.99
C ARG A 347 -22.37 7.20 -5.77
N GLU A 348 -22.90 6.59 -6.83
CA GLU A 348 -23.58 5.29 -6.74
C GLU A 348 -22.61 4.15 -6.42
N GLN A 349 -21.41 4.13 -7.01
CA GLN A 349 -20.39 3.13 -6.71
C GLN A 349 -19.91 3.23 -5.26
N PHE A 350 -19.76 4.45 -4.74
CA PHE A 350 -19.37 4.64 -3.35
C PHE A 350 -20.46 4.13 -2.38
N LYS A 351 -21.73 4.48 -2.63
CA LYS A 351 -22.87 3.98 -1.83
C LYS A 351 -22.99 2.44 -1.87
N ASP A 352 -22.73 1.84 -3.02
CA ASP A 352 -22.74 0.38 -3.17
C ASP A 352 -21.59 -0.28 -2.36
N ILE A 353 -20.42 0.34 -2.32
CA ILE A 353 -19.32 -0.09 -1.44
C ILE A 353 -19.71 0.04 0.04
N LEU A 354 -20.33 1.16 0.44
CA LEU A 354 -20.77 1.38 1.82
C LEU A 354 -21.75 0.29 2.27
N THR A 355 -22.76 -0.01 1.44
CA THR A 355 -23.77 -1.04 1.72
C THR A 355 -23.13 -2.42 1.83
N PHE A 356 -22.27 -2.77 0.88
CA PHE A 356 -21.56 -4.05 0.88
C PHE A 356 -20.66 -4.22 2.12
N ALA A 357 -19.91 -3.17 2.51
CA ALA A 357 -19.08 -3.19 3.70
C ALA A 357 -19.93 -3.36 4.97
N TYR A 358 -21.05 -2.63 5.07
CA TYR A 358 -21.95 -2.68 6.21
C TYR A 358 -22.56 -4.08 6.42
N GLU A 359 -22.95 -4.75 5.34
CA GLU A 359 -23.44 -6.14 5.36
C GLU A 359 -22.38 -7.13 5.91
N LEU A 360 -21.09 -6.85 5.67
CA LEU A 360 -19.97 -7.61 6.21
C LEU A 360 -19.59 -7.22 7.65
N GLY A 361 -20.25 -6.20 8.24
CA GLY A 361 -19.91 -5.67 9.56
C GLY A 361 -18.65 -4.80 9.56
N ILE A 362 -18.33 -4.18 8.43
CA ILE A 362 -17.18 -3.29 8.26
C ILE A 362 -17.68 -1.86 8.12
N ASP A 363 -17.22 -0.98 9.00
CA ASP A 363 -17.43 0.46 8.86
C ASP A 363 -16.39 1.04 7.88
N VAL A 364 -16.82 1.85 6.95
CA VAL A 364 -15.95 2.63 6.06
C VAL A 364 -15.70 4.00 6.71
N ILE A 365 -14.44 4.40 6.83
CA ILE A 365 -13.99 5.70 7.33
C ILE A 365 -13.33 6.42 6.15
N PRO A 366 -14.04 7.36 5.49
CA PRO A 366 -13.47 8.10 4.37
C PRO A 366 -12.41 9.08 4.86
N GLU A 367 -11.31 9.19 4.12
CA GLU A 367 -10.26 10.15 4.37
C GLU A 367 -10.24 11.23 3.31
N ILE A 368 -10.18 12.48 3.77
CA ILE A 368 -10.06 13.69 2.96
C ILE A 368 -8.87 14.48 3.47
N GLU A 369 -7.78 14.45 2.73
CA GLU A 369 -6.54 15.11 3.10
C GLU A 369 -6.68 16.64 3.17
N SER A 370 -6.26 17.21 4.32
CA SER A 370 -6.27 18.64 4.60
C SER A 370 -5.43 18.99 5.84
N PRO A 371 -4.75 20.12 5.93
CA PRO A 371 -4.53 21.08 4.85
C PRO A 371 -3.38 20.72 3.93
N GLY A 372 -2.55 19.74 4.31
CA GLY A 372 -1.50 19.13 3.49
C GLY A 372 -2.07 18.11 2.50
N HIS A 373 -1.22 17.53 1.65
CA HIS A 373 -1.60 16.50 0.67
C HIS A 373 -2.84 16.84 -0.18
N ALA A 374 -3.05 18.15 -0.45
CA ALA A 374 -4.28 18.68 -1.00
C ALA A 374 -4.16 19.14 -2.47
N ARG A 375 -3.05 18.78 -3.16
CA ARG A 375 -2.74 19.34 -4.48
C ARG A 375 -3.83 19.09 -5.51
N ALA A 376 -4.38 17.88 -5.59
CA ALA A 376 -5.44 17.57 -6.55
C ALA A 376 -6.68 18.47 -6.33
N ALA A 377 -7.07 18.67 -5.07
CA ALA A 377 -8.16 19.59 -4.72
C ALA A 377 -7.81 21.05 -5.07
N ILE A 378 -6.59 21.50 -4.78
CA ILE A 378 -6.11 22.84 -5.10
C ILE A 378 -6.20 23.08 -6.61
N ARG A 379 -5.71 22.16 -7.45
CA ARG A 379 -5.76 22.29 -8.90
C ARG A 379 -7.19 22.34 -9.44
N ALA A 380 -8.05 21.46 -8.94
CA ALA A 380 -9.47 21.45 -9.31
C ALA A 380 -10.16 22.77 -8.95
N MET A 381 -9.90 23.30 -7.75
CA MET A 381 -10.52 24.57 -7.32
C MET A 381 -9.95 25.80 -8.02
N GLU A 382 -8.69 25.76 -8.47
CA GLU A 382 -8.14 26.80 -9.34
C GLU A 382 -8.78 26.82 -10.75
N VAL A 383 -9.15 25.64 -11.28
CA VAL A 383 -9.91 25.56 -12.53
C VAL A 383 -11.32 26.16 -12.32
N ARG A 384 -11.99 25.82 -11.21
CA ARG A 384 -13.27 26.41 -10.82
C ARG A 384 -13.20 27.94 -10.71
N ALA A 385 -12.15 28.44 -10.06
CA ALA A 385 -11.95 29.90 -9.92
C ALA A 385 -11.76 30.60 -11.26
N LYS A 386 -10.98 30.01 -12.18
CA LYS A 386 -10.81 30.52 -13.55
C LYS A 386 -12.12 30.52 -14.33
N ASN A 387 -13.02 29.58 -14.04
CA ASN A 387 -14.35 29.47 -14.65
C ASN A 387 -15.38 30.42 -14.01
N GLY A 388 -14.99 31.27 -13.05
CA GLY A 388 -15.80 32.36 -12.52
C GLY A 388 -16.31 32.17 -11.08
N ASP A 389 -15.94 31.07 -10.37
CA ASP A 389 -16.27 30.88 -8.97
C ASP A 389 -15.01 30.73 -8.09
N PRO A 390 -14.41 31.85 -7.65
CA PRO A 390 -13.23 31.82 -6.78
C PRO A 390 -13.55 31.56 -5.29
N SER A 391 -14.82 31.35 -4.93
CA SER A 391 -15.24 31.23 -3.54
C SER A 391 -14.71 29.97 -2.84
N TYR A 392 -14.20 29.00 -3.62
CA TYR A 392 -13.61 27.76 -3.14
C TYR A 392 -12.08 27.71 -3.30
N ARG A 393 -11.43 28.85 -3.56
CA ARG A 393 -9.97 28.88 -3.69
C ARG A 393 -9.29 28.45 -2.42
N LEU A 394 -8.34 27.52 -2.54
CA LEU A 394 -7.63 26.88 -1.44
C LEU A 394 -6.26 27.50 -1.17
N ILE A 395 -5.73 28.28 -2.11
CA ILE A 395 -4.43 28.96 -2.02
C ILE A 395 -4.56 30.47 -2.21
N HIS A 396 -3.59 31.21 -1.73
CA HIS A 396 -3.54 32.67 -1.82
C HIS A 396 -2.77 33.12 -3.07
N ASP A 397 -3.37 33.99 -3.88
CA ASP A 397 -2.67 34.61 -5.02
C ASP A 397 -1.42 35.35 -4.54
N GLY A 398 -0.29 35.13 -5.20
CA GLY A 398 0.95 35.77 -4.85
C GLY A 398 1.63 35.17 -3.61
N ASP A 399 1.24 34.00 -3.15
CA ASP A 399 2.01 33.26 -2.17
C ASP A 399 3.37 32.86 -2.75
N THR A 400 4.44 33.31 -2.12
CA THR A 400 5.82 33.06 -2.52
C THR A 400 6.52 32.08 -1.57
N SER A 401 5.76 31.29 -0.85
CA SER A 401 6.29 30.25 0.05
C SER A 401 7.16 29.25 -0.72
N VAL A 402 8.27 28.86 -0.10
CA VAL A 402 9.19 27.87 -0.63
C VAL A 402 9.25 26.71 0.32
N TYR A 403 8.73 25.59 -0.10
CA TYR A 403 8.72 24.34 0.67
C TYR A 403 8.78 23.12 -0.26
N THR A 404 9.01 21.98 0.32
CA THR A 404 8.95 20.69 -0.39
C THR A 404 8.19 19.70 0.48
N GLY A 405 7.06 19.23 0.01
CA GLY A 405 6.26 18.18 0.63
C GLY A 405 6.96 16.82 0.61
N ALA A 406 6.42 15.85 1.33
CA ALA A 406 6.94 14.49 1.39
C ALA A 406 7.03 13.84 0.01
N GLN A 407 6.03 14.06 -0.84
CA GLN A 407 5.99 13.58 -2.23
C GLN A 407 6.71 14.53 -3.21
N SER A 408 7.49 15.50 -2.71
CA SER A 408 8.26 16.48 -3.50
C SER A 408 7.46 17.61 -4.14
N PHE A 409 6.18 17.72 -3.88
CA PHE A 409 5.37 18.85 -4.34
C PHE A 409 5.74 20.15 -3.61
N HIS A 410 5.48 21.29 -4.26
CA HIS A 410 5.75 22.63 -3.75
C HIS A 410 4.49 23.49 -3.65
N ASP A 411 3.31 22.89 -3.89
CA ASP A 411 2.04 23.55 -4.12
C ASP A 411 0.84 22.76 -3.60
N ASN A 412 1.05 21.96 -2.53
CA ASN A 412 0.10 20.97 -2.04
C ASN A 412 -0.55 21.31 -0.69
N VAL A 413 -0.48 22.58 -0.25
CA VAL A 413 -0.98 22.96 1.07
C VAL A 413 -2.05 24.04 0.95
N MET A 414 -3.24 23.79 1.51
CA MET A 414 -4.31 24.77 1.62
C MET A 414 -3.90 25.92 2.54
N ASN A 415 -4.40 27.13 2.30
CA ASN A 415 -4.12 28.29 3.14
C ASN A 415 -5.25 28.59 4.12
N PRO A 416 -5.10 28.27 5.42
CA PRO A 416 -6.14 28.48 6.43
C PRO A 416 -6.52 29.93 6.70
N ALA A 417 -5.79 30.94 6.17
CA ALA A 417 -6.17 32.33 6.27
C ALA A 417 -7.33 32.73 5.33
N LEU A 418 -7.71 31.85 4.43
CA LEU A 418 -8.75 32.11 3.45
C LEU A 418 -10.08 31.48 3.87
N PRO A 419 -11.24 32.02 3.47
CA PRO A 419 -12.52 31.38 3.72
C PRO A 419 -12.75 30.13 2.83
N GLY A 420 -12.04 30.03 1.69
CA GLY A 420 -12.21 28.96 0.72
C GLY A 420 -11.98 27.56 1.28
N PRO A 421 -10.86 27.28 1.99
CA PRO A 421 -10.61 25.98 2.60
C PRO A 421 -11.74 25.49 3.53
N TYR A 422 -12.28 26.36 4.35
CA TYR A 422 -13.37 26.01 5.27
C TYR A 422 -14.67 25.72 4.53
N LYS A 423 -15.03 26.58 3.55
CA LYS A 423 -16.20 26.34 2.69
C LYS A 423 -16.05 25.04 1.90
N PHE A 424 -14.84 24.73 1.43
CA PHE A 424 -14.52 23.49 0.75
C PHE A 424 -14.75 22.28 1.66
N MET A 425 -14.13 22.26 2.82
CA MET A 425 -14.27 21.17 3.79
C MET A 425 -15.74 20.99 4.22
N GLU A 426 -16.44 22.05 4.51
CA GLU A 426 -17.87 21.99 4.85
C GLU A 426 -18.69 21.33 3.72
N THR A 427 -18.48 21.75 2.48
CA THR A 427 -19.20 21.22 1.30
C THR A 427 -18.91 19.73 1.09
N VAL A 428 -17.64 19.32 1.23
CA VAL A 428 -17.22 17.92 1.06
C VAL A 428 -17.79 17.05 2.19
N ILE A 429 -17.68 17.51 3.44
CA ILE A 429 -18.21 16.80 4.61
C ILE A 429 -19.73 16.58 4.47
N ASP A 430 -20.47 17.64 4.09
CA ASP A 430 -21.93 17.57 3.94
C ASP A 430 -22.35 16.60 2.84
N ASP A 431 -21.62 16.57 1.71
CA ASP A 431 -21.93 15.65 0.61
C ASP A 431 -21.61 14.19 0.96
N ILE A 432 -20.51 13.94 1.71
CA ILE A 432 -20.19 12.60 2.24
C ILE A 432 -21.29 12.14 3.21
N ILE A 433 -21.71 12.97 4.16
CA ILE A 433 -22.80 12.66 5.09
C ILE A 433 -24.09 12.32 4.32
N ALA A 434 -24.37 13.07 3.25
CA ALA A 434 -25.53 12.79 2.40
C ALA A 434 -25.45 11.42 1.73
N MET A 435 -24.26 11.02 1.23
CA MET A 435 -24.05 9.69 0.61
C MET A 435 -24.29 8.54 1.61
N TYR A 436 -23.79 8.67 2.84
CA TYR A 436 -24.05 7.68 3.90
C TYR A 436 -25.54 7.57 4.26
N LYS A 437 -26.20 8.71 4.36
CA LYS A 437 -27.66 8.76 4.61
C LYS A 437 -28.45 8.13 3.47
N GLU A 438 -28.09 8.38 2.22
CA GLU A 438 -28.70 7.79 1.03
C GLU A 438 -28.49 6.27 0.96
N ALA A 439 -27.34 5.78 1.43
CA ALA A 439 -27.01 4.36 1.52
C ALA A 439 -27.67 3.65 2.73
N ASP A 440 -28.33 4.39 3.64
CA ASP A 440 -28.83 3.90 4.92
C ASP A 440 -27.75 3.21 5.79
N VAL A 441 -26.53 3.75 5.74
CA VAL A 441 -25.35 3.26 6.47
C VAL A 441 -24.90 4.32 7.47
N PRO A 442 -24.65 3.98 8.76
CA PRO A 442 -24.17 4.94 9.74
C PRO A 442 -22.74 5.38 9.46
N LEU A 443 -22.49 6.68 9.36
CA LEU A 443 -21.16 7.26 9.31
C LEU A 443 -20.52 7.23 10.70
N LYS A 444 -19.37 6.56 10.85
CA LYS A 444 -18.67 6.39 12.12
C LYS A 444 -17.52 7.37 12.33
N GLY A 445 -17.19 8.17 11.35
CA GLY A 445 -16.18 9.21 11.40
C GLY A 445 -15.67 9.59 10.02
N ILE A 446 -14.98 10.72 9.95
CA ILE A 446 -14.23 11.17 8.78
C ILE A 446 -12.79 11.40 9.21
N HIS A 447 -11.86 10.86 8.46
CA HIS A 447 -10.44 11.12 8.63
C HIS A 447 -10.07 12.35 7.79
N ILE A 448 -9.41 13.34 8.43
CA ILE A 448 -9.09 14.61 7.78
C ILE A 448 -7.64 14.71 7.27
N GLY A 449 -6.88 13.63 7.37
CA GLY A 449 -5.43 13.63 7.15
C GLY A 449 -4.71 14.37 8.27
N GLY A 450 -4.22 15.56 7.99
CA GLY A 450 -3.59 16.46 8.94
C GLY A 450 -2.08 16.30 9.06
N ASP A 451 -1.50 15.39 8.31
CA ASP A 451 -0.08 15.05 8.34
C ASP A 451 0.78 15.91 7.39
N GLU A 452 2.07 15.80 7.60
CA GLU A 452 3.16 16.22 6.73
C GLU A 452 3.07 17.62 6.11
N VAL A 453 2.45 18.58 6.79
CA VAL A 453 2.50 19.98 6.36
C VAL A 453 3.96 20.46 6.37
N PRO A 454 4.54 20.74 5.19
CA PRO A 454 5.98 20.92 5.07
C PRO A 454 6.44 22.24 5.72
N LYS A 455 7.63 22.17 6.31
CA LYS A 455 8.26 23.38 6.86
C LYS A 455 8.46 24.44 5.77
N GLY A 456 7.97 25.63 6.01
CA GLY A 456 8.03 26.75 5.06
C GLY A 456 6.72 27.03 4.34
N ALA A 457 5.74 26.14 4.43
CA ALA A 457 4.38 26.43 3.98
C ALA A 457 3.87 27.72 4.64
N TRP A 458 3.14 28.52 3.86
CA TRP A 458 2.55 29.82 4.25
C TRP A 458 3.52 30.97 4.56
N ASN A 459 4.85 30.73 4.68
CA ASN A 459 5.82 31.75 5.03
C ASN A 459 5.86 32.94 4.04
N GLY A 460 5.60 32.67 2.76
CA GLY A 460 5.52 33.66 1.70
C GLY A 460 4.14 34.33 1.56
N SER A 461 3.10 33.81 2.26
CA SER A 461 1.74 34.31 2.15
C SER A 461 1.51 35.55 3.04
N GLY A 462 1.17 36.67 2.40
CA GLY A 462 0.77 37.90 3.14
C GLY A 462 -0.53 37.71 3.93
N ALA A 463 -1.48 36.92 3.39
CA ALA A 463 -2.72 36.61 4.07
C ALA A 463 -2.49 35.77 5.34
N ALA A 464 -1.64 34.72 5.24
CA ALA A 464 -1.31 33.88 6.39
C ALA A 464 -0.61 34.69 7.51
N ARG A 465 0.40 35.50 7.18
CA ARG A 465 1.10 36.33 8.16
C ARG A 465 0.13 37.26 8.88
N LYS A 466 -0.72 37.98 8.15
CA LYS A 466 -1.71 38.89 8.73
C LYS A 466 -2.68 38.14 9.64
N PHE A 467 -3.22 37.01 9.19
CA PHE A 467 -4.14 36.17 9.96
C PHE A 467 -3.52 35.67 11.26
N MET A 468 -2.28 35.17 11.19
CA MET A 468 -1.55 34.69 12.36
C MET A 468 -1.30 35.80 13.39
N GLU A 469 -0.93 37.02 12.93
CA GLU A 469 -0.75 38.19 13.80
C GLU A 469 -2.07 38.59 14.49
N GLU A 470 -3.17 38.71 13.72
CA GLU A 470 -4.49 39.09 14.24
C GLU A 470 -5.04 38.08 15.26
N ASN A 471 -4.77 36.78 15.04
CA ASN A 471 -5.22 35.69 15.90
C ASN A 471 -4.16 35.23 16.94
N LYS A 472 -3.03 35.93 17.01
CA LYS A 472 -1.90 35.64 17.96
C LYS A 472 -1.38 34.21 17.86
N LEU A 473 -1.33 33.67 16.66
CA LEU A 473 -0.79 32.34 16.39
C LEU A 473 0.73 32.44 16.27
N ALA A 474 1.44 31.69 17.10
CA ALA A 474 2.90 31.89 17.31
C ALA A 474 3.73 31.45 16.10
N ASP A 475 3.30 30.38 15.41
CA ASP A 475 4.06 29.74 14.34
C ASP A 475 3.16 28.91 13.40
N GLN A 476 3.79 28.26 12.43
CA GLN A 476 3.14 27.37 11.48
C GLN A 476 2.35 26.24 12.17
N HIS A 477 2.85 25.74 13.30
CA HIS A 477 2.21 24.65 14.02
C HIS A 477 0.91 25.11 14.70
N ALA A 478 0.92 26.29 15.33
CA ALA A 478 -0.29 26.93 15.86
C ALA A 478 -1.32 27.24 14.75
N PHE A 479 -0.84 27.58 13.55
CA PHE A 479 -1.71 27.84 12.41
C PHE A 479 -2.36 26.56 11.88
N HIS A 480 -1.61 25.44 11.84
CA HIS A 480 -2.16 24.13 11.56
C HIS A 480 -3.21 23.71 12.59
N ALA A 481 -2.90 23.86 13.88
CA ALA A 481 -3.82 23.58 14.98
C ALA A 481 -5.14 24.36 14.87
N HIS A 482 -5.07 25.63 14.46
CA HIS A 482 -6.26 26.44 14.21
C HIS A 482 -7.14 25.83 13.10
N PHE A 483 -6.55 25.42 11.99
CA PHE A 483 -7.30 24.76 10.90
C PHE A 483 -7.97 23.48 11.38
N VAL A 484 -7.23 22.61 12.05
CA VAL A 484 -7.78 21.35 12.60
C VAL A 484 -8.92 21.62 13.57
N THR A 485 -8.79 22.64 14.44
CA THR A 485 -9.85 23.01 15.39
C THR A 485 -11.14 23.39 14.68
N GLU A 486 -11.04 24.19 13.62
CA GLU A 486 -12.24 24.58 12.85
C GLU A 486 -12.89 23.40 12.14
N VAL A 487 -12.10 22.50 11.53
CA VAL A 487 -12.64 21.29 10.89
C VAL A 487 -13.25 20.34 11.92
N ALA A 488 -12.58 20.16 13.08
CA ALA A 488 -13.11 19.37 14.19
C ALA A 488 -14.46 19.90 14.69
N ARG A 489 -14.60 21.23 14.79
CA ARG A 489 -15.88 21.89 15.15
C ARG A 489 -16.97 21.60 14.10
N MET A 490 -16.64 21.71 12.81
CA MET A 490 -17.59 21.41 11.73
C MET A 490 -18.13 19.97 11.80
N LEU A 491 -17.25 19.01 12.08
CA LEU A 491 -17.60 17.60 12.24
C LEU A 491 -18.43 17.38 13.52
N ALA A 492 -18.02 17.96 14.64
CA ALA A 492 -18.72 17.85 15.92
C ALA A 492 -20.16 18.43 15.86
N GLU A 493 -20.38 19.56 15.19
CA GLU A 493 -21.68 20.16 14.95
C GLU A 493 -22.62 19.22 14.15
N ARG A 494 -22.05 18.31 13.36
CA ARG A 494 -22.77 17.28 12.58
C ARG A 494 -22.86 15.93 13.30
N GLY A 495 -22.29 15.84 14.51
CA GLY A 495 -22.25 14.58 15.29
C GLY A 495 -21.34 13.51 14.70
N VAL A 496 -20.34 13.89 13.89
CA VAL A 496 -19.40 12.99 13.24
C VAL A 496 -18.06 13.07 13.97
N PRO A 497 -17.51 11.94 14.48
CA PRO A 497 -16.18 11.91 15.06
C PRO A 497 -15.09 12.24 14.03
N MET A 498 -14.12 13.06 14.41
CA MET A 498 -12.94 13.33 13.61
C MET A 498 -11.90 12.22 13.79
N HIS A 499 -11.26 11.79 12.71
CA HIS A 499 -10.04 10.99 12.74
C HIS A 499 -8.91 11.77 12.08
N GLY A 500 -7.65 11.40 12.37
CA GLY A 500 -6.51 12.05 11.76
C GLY A 500 -5.21 11.29 12.03
N TRP A 501 -4.16 11.69 11.32
CA TRP A 501 -2.81 11.21 11.59
C TRP A 501 -2.27 11.81 12.90
N GLN A 502 -1.17 11.26 13.39
CA GLN A 502 -0.56 11.65 14.67
C GLN A 502 -0.27 13.17 14.80
N GLU A 503 -0.04 13.86 13.70
CA GLU A 503 0.24 15.29 13.65
C GLU A 503 -0.95 16.14 14.12
N VAL A 504 -2.15 15.61 14.03
CA VAL A 504 -3.37 16.24 14.58
C VAL A 504 -3.32 16.30 16.11
N ALA A 505 -2.67 15.33 16.76
CA ALA A 505 -2.67 15.17 18.21
C ALA A 505 -1.35 15.57 18.88
N LEU A 506 -0.26 15.74 18.14
CA LEU A 506 1.07 15.86 18.73
C LEU A 506 1.68 17.24 18.61
N GLY A 507 2.30 17.68 19.72
CA GLY A 507 3.06 18.92 19.76
C GLY A 507 2.20 20.16 20.00
N HIS A 508 0.93 20.01 20.35
CA HIS A 508 -0.01 21.08 20.65
C HIS A 508 -0.04 21.41 22.17
N SER A 509 -0.84 22.38 22.56
CA SER A 509 -1.01 22.76 23.96
C SER A 509 -2.03 21.89 24.67
N ASP A 510 -1.97 21.81 26.01
CA ASP A 510 -2.99 21.13 26.82
C ASP A 510 -4.40 21.70 26.59
N GLU A 511 -4.52 23.00 26.25
CA GLU A 511 -5.80 23.63 25.91
C GLU A 511 -6.36 23.06 24.63
N TYR A 512 -5.52 22.89 23.61
CA TYR A 512 -5.90 22.25 22.34
C TYR A 512 -6.33 20.81 22.58
N ASP A 513 -5.56 20.02 23.31
CA ASP A 513 -5.91 18.63 23.61
C ASP A 513 -7.25 18.51 24.33
N THR A 514 -7.53 19.42 25.26
CA THR A 514 -8.82 19.46 25.98
C THR A 514 -10.01 19.70 25.04
N GLN A 515 -9.81 20.42 23.94
CA GLN A 515 -10.87 20.70 22.95
C GLN A 515 -11.00 19.58 21.91
N ILE A 516 -9.89 19.05 21.45
CA ILE A 516 -9.87 18.16 20.27
C ILE A 516 -10.02 16.68 20.65
N ALA A 517 -9.37 16.22 21.73
CA ALA A 517 -9.45 14.82 22.11
C ALA A 517 -10.90 14.30 22.33
N PRO A 518 -11.82 15.08 22.96
CA PRO A 518 -13.21 14.62 23.15
C PRO A 518 -14.03 14.42 21.89
N VAL A 519 -13.67 15.09 20.77
CA VAL A 519 -14.37 15.00 19.48
C VAL A 519 -13.65 14.11 18.48
N THR A 520 -12.52 13.51 18.90
CA THR A 520 -11.70 12.63 18.08
C THR A 520 -12.14 11.18 18.25
N GLY A 521 -12.41 10.51 17.12
CA GLY A 521 -12.75 9.09 17.08
C GLY A 521 -11.53 8.16 17.07
N GLY A 522 -10.38 8.63 16.56
CA GLY A 522 -9.13 7.88 16.53
C GLY A 522 -7.98 8.63 15.89
N ILE A 523 -6.78 8.47 16.43
CA ILE A 523 -5.52 9.01 15.91
C ILE A 523 -4.63 7.87 15.45
N ASN A 524 -4.29 7.86 14.17
CA ASN A 524 -3.37 6.89 13.58
C ASN A 524 -1.92 7.30 13.88
N CYS A 525 -1.26 6.56 14.76
CA CYS A 525 0.13 6.79 15.13
C CYS A 525 1.04 5.89 14.29
N TRP A 526 1.72 6.49 13.31
CA TRP A 526 2.50 5.77 12.31
C TRP A 526 4.01 5.76 12.54
N SER A 527 4.56 6.84 13.09
CA SER A 527 6.02 6.98 13.24
C SER A 527 6.58 6.09 14.33
N THR A 528 7.63 5.36 14.00
CA THR A 528 8.43 4.54 14.92
C THR A 528 9.71 5.24 15.37
N ILE A 529 9.98 6.43 14.85
CA ILE A 529 11.18 7.20 15.18
C ILE A 529 10.98 7.84 16.56
N ILE A 530 11.79 7.37 17.53
CA ILE A 530 11.85 7.95 18.85
C ILE A 530 13.13 8.80 18.92
N LYS A 531 12.99 10.12 19.08
CA LYS A 531 14.14 10.98 19.33
C LYS A 531 14.66 10.72 20.73
N GLN A 532 15.98 10.90 20.91
CA GLN A 532 16.61 10.67 22.21
C GLN A 532 15.93 11.45 23.33
N GLY A 533 15.43 10.75 24.34
CA GLY A 533 14.73 11.33 25.49
C GLY A 533 13.24 11.59 25.29
N GLU A 534 12.68 11.31 24.12
CA GLU A 534 11.24 11.38 23.88
C GLU A 534 10.56 10.01 24.15
N LYS A 535 9.27 10.06 24.52
CA LYS A 535 8.43 8.87 24.63
C LYS A 535 7.97 8.41 23.24
N PRO A 536 7.62 7.13 23.07
CA PRO A 536 6.98 6.64 21.85
C PRO A 536 5.76 7.49 21.45
N VAL A 537 5.58 7.69 20.16
CA VAL A 537 4.50 8.52 19.62
C VAL A 537 3.11 8.08 20.11
N PRO A 538 2.74 6.77 20.05
CA PRO A 538 1.44 6.34 20.56
C PRO A 538 1.21 6.67 22.03
N LEU A 539 2.26 6.55 22.87
CA LEU A 539 2.18 6.87 24.30
C LEU A 539 1.90 8.36 24.53
N ARG A 540 2.54 9.23 23.75
CA ARG A 540 2.32 10.69 23.85
C ARG A 540 0.88 11.07 23.50
N ALA A 541 0.31 10.47 22.46
CA ALA A 541 -1.08 10.69 22.08
C ALA A 541 -2.07 10.18 23.16
N VAL A 542 -1.82 8.99 23.73
CA VAL A 542 -2.61 8.48 24.86
C VAL A 542 -2.55 9.43 26.06
N GLU A 543 -1.39 9.97 26.40
CA GLU A 543 -1.23 10.95 27.49
C GLU A 543 -1.95 12.27 27.19
N GLY A 544 -2.08 12.68 25.92
CA GLY A 544 -2.90 13.81 25.48
C GLY A 544 -4.40 13.57 25.60
N GLY A 545 -4.84 12.34 25.83
CA GLY A 545 -6.25 12.00 26.00
C GLY A 545 -6.92 11.41 24.76
N TYR A 546 -6.16 11.12 23.70
CA TYR A 546 -6.70 10.65 22.44
C TYR A 546 -6.95 9.14 22.44
N PRO A 547 -8.00 8.68 21.72
CA PRO A 547 -8.10 7.29 21.29
C PRO A 547 -7.05 7.03 20.19
N VAL A 548 -6.18 6.04 20.41
CA VAL A 548 -5.01 5.77 19.56
C VAL A 548 -5.21 4.50 18.74
N ILE A 549 -4.89 4.59 17.46
CA ILE A 549 -4.84 3.48 16.52
C ILE A 549 -3.37 3.26 16.16
N LEU A 550 -2.84 2.08 16.46
CA LEU A 550 -1.46 1.72 16.18
C LEU A 550 -1.29 1.44 14.69
N SER A 551 -0.45 2.23 14.05
CA SER A 551 -0.21 2.24 12.60
C SER A 551 1.28 2.19 12.27
N ASN A 552 2.08 1.63 13.17
CA ASN A 552 3.53 1.65 13.14
C ASN A 552 4.09 1.17 11.80
N VAL A 553 4.92 1.99 11.16
CA VAL A 553 5.47 1.76 9.82
C VAL A 553 6.16 0.40 9.69
N ASP A 554 7.00 0.03 10.65
CA ASP A 554 7.80 -1.20 10.66
C ASP A 554 7.00 -2.50 10.89
N HIS A 555 5.69 -2.37 11.19
CA HIS A 555 4.80 -3.52 11.40
C HIS A 555 3.60 -3.52 10.45
N PHE A 556 3.02 -2.34 10.16
CA PHE A 556 1.70 -2.25 9.57
C PHE A 556 1.65 -1.47 8.24
N TYR A 557 2.79 -1.03 7.67
CA TYR A 557 2.82 -0.47 6.31
C TYR A 557 3.03 -1.59 5.30
N PHE A 558 1.93 -2.09 4.76
CA PHE A 558 1.91 -3.26 3.89
C PHE A 558 2.35 -2.96 2.46
N ASP A 559 2.40 -1.69 2.06
CA ASP A 559 3.02 -1.21 0.83
C ASP A 559 4.55 -1.33 0.82
N LEU A 560 5.18 -1.46 2.00
CA LEU A 560 6.61 -1.74 2.07
C LEU A 560 6.93 -3.13 1.53
N ALA A 561 8.05 -3.23 0.83
CA ALA A 561 8.51 -4.47 0.24
C ALA A 561 8.70 -5.58 1.30
N TYR A 562 8.42 -6.82 0.94
CA TYR A 562 8.60 -7.98 1.82
C TYR A 562 10.07 -8.23 2.15
N THR A 563 10.95 -8.04 1.17
CA THR A 563 12.39 -8.29 1.30
C THR A 563 13.19 -7.25 0.53
N PRO A 564 14.48 -7.07 0.81
CA PRO A 564 15.35 -6.17 0.04
C PRO A 564 15.75 -6.71 -1.35
N HIS A 565 15.09 -7.72 -1.87
CA HIS A 565 15.37 -8.23 -3.21
C HIS A 565 15.07 -7.16 -4.27
N PRO A 566 15.91 -6.97 -5.31
CA PRO A 566 15.70 -5.92 -6.33
C PRO A 566 14.40 -6.03 -7.11
N GLU A 567 13.86 -7.25 -7.29
CA GLU A 567 12.60 -7.49 -7.98
C GLU A 567 11.39 -7.59 -7.04
N GLU A 568 11.62 -7.38 -5.72
CA GLU A 568 10.51 -7.26 -4.78
C GLU A 568 9.75 -5.96 -5.07
N LYS A 569 8.42 -6.05 -4.99
CA LYS A 569 7.57 -4.89 -5.20
C LYS A 569 7.38 -4.16 -3.86
N GLY A 570 7.12 -2.86 -3.93
CA GLY A 570 6.91 -2.03 -2.75
C GLY A 570 8.05 -1.07 -2.48
N LEU A 571 7.74 -0.06 -1.69
CA LEU A 571 8.72 0.92 -1.20
C LEU A 571 9.58 0.29 -0.08
N ASN A 572 10.65 0.96 0.30
CA ASN A 572 11.57 0.49 1.34
C ASN A 572 12.07 1.62 2.26
N TRP A 573 11.43 2.79 2.19
CA TRP A 573 11.84 3.94 3.00
C TRP A 573 11.69 3.71 4.51
N GLY A 574 10.70 2.90 4.92
CA GLY A 574 10.43 2.53 6.31
C GLY A 574 11.00 1.15 6.72
N GLY A 575 11.76 0.49 5.84
CA GLY A 575 12.25 -0.86 6.04
C GLY A 575 11.52 -1.89 5.19
N TYR A 576 11.41 -3.11 5.71
CA TYR A 576 10.74 -4.24 5.05
C TYR A 576 9.69 -4.81 5.98
N VAL A 577 8.50 -5.09 5.45
CA VAL A 577 7.37 -5.61 6.23
C VAL A 577 6.87 -6.90 5.60
N ASP A 578 6.88 -7.96 6.37
CA ASP A 578 6.30 -9.26 6.01
C ASP A 578 5.17 -9.63 7.00
N GLU A 579 4.63 -10.83 6.86
CA GLU A 579 3.58 -11.33 7.76
C GLU A 579 4.03 -11.50 9.21
N PHE A 580 5.34 -11.70 9.45
CA PHE A 580 5.89 -11.80 10.80
C PHE A 580 6.14 -10.42 11.42
N SER A 581 6.49 -9.42 10.61
CA SER A 581 6.52 -8.04 11.07
C SER A 581 5.16 -7.65 11.65
N ALA A 582 4.08 -7.94 10.92
CA ALA A 582 2.72 -7.69 11.38
C ALA A 582 2.33 -8.57 12.59
N PHE A 583 2.69 -9.86 12.57
CA PHE A 583 2.44 -10.79 13.67
C PHE A 583 3.16 -10.38 14.96
N ASN A 584 4.36 -9.82 14.88
CA ASN A 584 5.15 -9.36 16.02
C ASN A 584 4.82 -7.93 16.46
N GLY A 585 3.89 -7.25 15.79
CA GLY A 585 3.41 -5.91 16.15
C GLY A 585 2.51 -5.89 17.38
N TYR A 586 2.99 -6.38 18.54
CA TYR A 586 2.21 -6.49 19.77
C TYR A 586 1.79 -5.12 20.32
N PRO A 587 0.48 -4.83 20.43
CA PRO A 587 0.00 -3.53 20.91
C PRO A 587 0.57 -3.11 22.27
N ALA A 588 0.73 -4.03 23.20
CA ALA A 588 1.31 -3.76 24.51
C ALA A 588 2.81 -3.35 24.46
N GLN A 589 3.53 -3.74 23.41
CA GLN A 589 4.93 -3.34 23.19
C GLN A 589 5.03 -2.03 22.45
N LEU A 590 4.15 -1.80 21.46
CA LEU A 590 4.12 -0.58 20.66
C LEU A 590 3.63 0.63 21.47
N CYS A 591 2.72 0.41 22.40
CA CYS A 591 2.25 1.42 23.35
C CYS A 591 2.17 0.83 24.76
N PRO A 592 3.24 0.88 25.56
CA PRO A 592 3.27 0.26 26.90
C PRO A 592 2.41 0.97 27.97
N ALA A 593 1.58 1.92 27.57
CA ALA A 593 0.74 2.76 28.44
C ALA A 593 -0.64 2.15 28.73
N ASN A 594 -0.75 0.86 28.93
CA ASN A 594 -1.99 0.27 29.42
C ASN A 594 -2.34 0.87 30.80
N GLY A 595 -3.28 1.82 30.83
CA GLY A 595 -3.76 2.45 32.06
C GLY A 595 -3.56 3.97 32.16
N SER A 596 -3.33 4.71 31.06
CA SER A 596 -3.52 6.14 31.11
C SER A 596 -4.98 6.45 31.45
N GLU A 597 -5.19 7.30 32.46
CA GLU A 597 -6.56 7.74 32.82
C GLU A 597 -7.19 8.66 31.76
N LYS A 598 -6.40 9.14 30.79
CA LYS A 598 -6.85 10.14 29.81
C LYS A 598 -7.28 9.51 28.48
N GLY A 599 -6.36 8.82 27.79
CA GLY A 599 -6.62 8.18 26.51
C GLY A 599 -6.31 6.70 26.53
N ARG A 600 -6.56 6.02 25.42
CA ARG A 600 -6.35 4.56 25.32
C ARG A 600 -6.03 4.12 23.90
N VAL A 601 -5.35 2.99 23.75
CA VAL A 601 -5.24 2.28 22.50
C VAL A 601 -6.58 1.63 22.19
N ILE A 602 -7.17 1.93 21.04
CA ILE A 602 -8.44 1.35 20.58
C ILE A 602 -8.24 0.28 19.50
N GLY A 603 -7.07 0.21 18.87
CA GLY A 603 -6.85 -0.79 17.86
C GLY A 603 -5.56 -0.68 17.08
N VAL A 604 -5.52 -1.49 16.01
CA VAL A 604 -4.45 -1.58 15.04
C VAL A 604 -5.00 -1.31 13.64
N ASN A 605 -4.20 -0.68 12.78
CA ASN A 605 -4.56 -0.44 11.38
C ASN A 605 -3.34 -0.68 10.48
N ALA A 606 -3.50 -1.53 9.48
CA ALA A 606 -2.49 -1.62 8.42
C ALA A 606 -2.79 -0.63 7.30
N HIS A 607 -1.76 -0.25 6.57
CA HIS A 607 -1.83 0.75 5.50
C HIS A 607 -1.23 0.18 4.22
N VAL A 608 -1.90 0.42 3.10
CA VAL A 608 -1.38 0.12 1.77
C VAL A 608 -1.43 1.39 0.94
N PHE A 609 -0.35 2.17 1.00
CA PHE A 609 -0.17 3.30 0.10
C PHE A 609 0.11 2.81 -1.33
N ALA A 610 -0.32 3.56 -2.33
CA ALA A 610 -0.50 3.01 -3.67
C ALA A 610 0.50 3.54 -4.72
N GLU A 611 1.60 4.20 -4.34
CA GLU A 611 2.58 4.76 -5.29
C GLU A 611 3.15 3.70 -6.24
N THR A 612 3.33 2.47 -5.77
CA THR A 612 3.87 1.36 -6.56
C THR A 612 2.81 0.37 -7.04
N MET A 613 1.52 0.65 -6.77
CA MET A 613 0.41 -0.27 -7.02
C MET A 613 -0.11 -0.15 -8.46
N ARG A 614 0.11 -1.15 -9.30
CA ARG A 614 -0.21 -1.10 -10.73
C ARG A 614 -1.42 -1.97 -11.12
N SER A 615 -1.94 -2.76 -10.20
CA SER A 615 -3.11 -3.61 -10.44
C SER A 615 -3.75 -4.08 -9.14
N GLY A 616 -5.02 -4.52 -9.20
CA GLY A 616 -5.71 -5.15 -8.09
C GLY A 616 -5.05 -6.45 -7.62
N ASP A 617 -4.48 -7.24 -8.53
CA ASP A 617 -3.73 -8.45 -8.16
C ASP A 617 -2.46 -8.12 -7.38
N GLN A 618 -1.74 -7.05 -7.76
CA GLN A 618 -0.60 -6.57 -7.00
C GLN A 618 -1.03 -6.12 -5.59
N LEU A 619 -2.14 -5.38 -5.47
CA LEU A 619 -2.69 -4.97 -4.19
C LEU A 619 -2.98 -6.18 -3.30
N LYS A 620 -3.61 -7.23 -3.84
CA LYS A 620 -3.87 -8.48 -3.10
C LYS A 620 -2.58 -9.17 -2.65
N THR A 621 -1.51 -9.15 -3.45
CA THR A 621 -0.21 -9.70 -3.05
C THR A 621 0.49 -8.89 -1.94
N TYR A 622 0.23 -7.59 -1.82
CA TYR A 622 0.70 -6.81 -0.67
C TYR A 622 -0.07 -7.15 0.61
N LEU A 623 -1.34 -7.49 0.49
CA LEU A 623 -2.17 -7.87 1.63
C LEU A 623 -1.88 -9.27 2.13
N ALA A 624 -1.77 -10.26 1.25
CA ALA A 624 -1.60 -11.66 1.65
C ALA A 624 -0.16 -12.15 1.40
N PRO A 625 0.52 -12.65 2.46
CA PRO A 625 0.01 -13.11 3.76
C PRO A 625 0.05 -12.11 4.94
N LYS A 626 0.50 -10.85 4.76
CA LYS A 626 0.64 -9.87 5.87
C LYS A 626 -0.62 -9.69 6.71
N ILE A 627 -1.80 -9.74 6.07
CA ILE A 627 -3.11 -9.57 6.71
C ILE A 627 -3.37 -10.58 7.84
N PHE A 628 -2.76 -11.76 7.78
CA PHE A 628 -2.93 -12.78 8.82
C PHE A 628 -2.22 -12.37 10.11
N GLY A 629 -1.02 -11.75 10.01
CA GLY A 629 -0.33 -11.17 11.16
C GLY A 629 -1.13 -10.04 11.80
N LEU A 630 -1.67 -9.14 10.98
CA LEU A 630 -2.56 -8.07 11.44
C LEU A 630 -3.80 -8.63 12.16
N ALA A 631 -4.47 -9.62 11.55
CA ALA A 631 -5.66 -10.22 12.13
C ALA A 631 -5.38 -10.83 13.51
N GLU A 632 -4.27 -11.54 13.67
CA GLU A 632 -3.89 -12.11 14.96
C GLU A 632 -3.65 -11.02 16.01
N ARG A 633 -2.96 -9.92 15.66
CA ARG A 633 -2.72 -8.80 16.59
C ARG A 633 -3.97 -8.00 16.92
N ALA A 634 -4.90 -7.89 15.98
CA ALA A 634 -6.19 -7.25 16.20
C ALA A 634 -7.09 -8.03 17.19
N PHE A 635 -6.90 -9.34 17.27
CA PHE A 635 -7.68 -10.23 18.15
C PHE A 635 -7.00 -10.55 19.46
N ASN A 636 -5.66 -10.61 19.48
CA ASN A 636 -4.94 -11.12 20.64
C ASN A 636 -3.75 -10.19 20.97
N ASN A 637 -3.84 -9.53 22.14
CA ASN A 637 -2.73 -8.76 22.70
C ASN A 637 -1.54 -9.64 23.09
N ASP A 638 -1.84 -10.86 23.52
CA ASP A 638 -0.84 -11.87 23.89
C ASP A 638 -0.67 -12.89 22.77
N SER A 639 0.52 -13.53 22.73
CA SER A 639 0.77 -14.57 21.74
C SER A 639 0.05 -15.86 22.12
N THR A 640 -0.87 -16.30 21.26
CA THR A 640 -1.48 -17.64 21.31
C THR A 640 -0.67 -18.66 20.52
N TYR A 641 0.06 -18.19 19.49
CA TYR A 641 0.93 -19.00 18.64
C TYR A 641 2.37 -18.51 18.67
N THR A 642 3.32 -19.45 18.54
CA THR A 642 4.70 -19.10 18.17
C THR A 642 4.78 -18.73 16.69
N GLU A 643 5.85 -18.05 16.26
CA GLU A 643 6.08 -17.77 14.84
C GLU A 643 6.03 -19.06 13.98
N ALA A 644 6.58 -20.17 14.49
CA ALA A 644 6.57 -21.44 13.78
C ALA A 644 5.15 -22.01 13.62
N GLN A 645 4.32 -21.92 14.65
CA GLN A 645 2.91 -22.31 14.58
C GLN A 645 2.10 -21.40 13.66
N PHE A 646 2.34 -20.09 13.73
CA PHE A 646 1.73 -19.11 12.83
C PHE A 646 2.10 -19.41 11.36
N ASN A 647 3.39 -19.65 11.08
CA ASN A 647 3.86 -20.04 9.74
C ASN A 647 3.16 -21.31 9.25
N ARG A 648 2.96 -22.29 10.16
CA ARG A 648 2.28 -23.55 9.85
C ARG A 648 0.81 -23.31 9.48
N LEU A 649 0.10 -22.46 10.23
CA LEU A 649 -1.27 -22.07 9.90
C LEU A 649 -1.37 -21.35 8.55
N VAL A 650 -0.46 -20.39 8.30
CA VAL A 650 -0.39 -19.70 7.00
C VAL A 650 -0.21 -20.73 5.87
N GLY A 651 0.82 -21.58 5.97
CA GLY A 651 1.16 -22.56 4.92
C GLY A 651 0.11 -23.62 4.67
N ASP A 652 -0.50 -24.16 5.75
CA ASP A 652 -1.40 -25.32 5.68
C ASP A 652 -2.88 -24.95 5.58
N ARG A 653 -3.28 -23.76 6.01
CA ARG A 653 -4.67 -23.34 6.09
C ARG A 653 -4.99 -22.14 5.19
N GLU A 654 -4.25 -21.04 5.37
CA GLU A 654 -4.59 -19.78 4.73
C GLU A 654 -4.20 -19.77 3.25
N LEU A 655 -2.98 -20.17 2.91
CA LEU A 655 -2.55 -20.23 1.51
C LEU A 655 -3.44 -21.16 0.68
N PRO A 656 -3.74 -22.41 1.09
CA PRO A 656 -4.66 -23.28 0.35
C PRO A 656 -6.07 -22.69 0.17
N ARG A 657 -6.56 -21.94 1.16
CA ARG A 657 -7.86 -21.27 1.09
C ARG A 657 -7.86 -20.16 0.03
N LEU A 658 -6.83 -19.33 0.00
CA LEU A 658 -6.69 -18.27 -1.00
C LEU A 658 -6.46 -18.83 -2.41
N GLU A 659 -5.61 -19.86 -2.53
CA GLU A 659 -5.33 -20.56 -3.78
C GLU A 659 -6.60 -21.21 -4.39
N LYS A 660 -7.42 -21.84 -3.55
CA LYS A 660 -8.72 -22.42 -3.98
C LYS A 660 -9.65 -21.36 -4.59
N ASN A 661 -9.56 -20.12 -4.09
CA ASN A 661 -10.35 -19.00 -4.57
C ASN A 661 -9.61 -18.17 -5.65
N SER A 662 -8.49 -18.69 -6.19
CA SER A 662 -7.65 -18.01 -7.18
C SER A 662 -7.21 -16.60 -6.76
N GLN A 663 -7.02 -16.39 -5.44
CA GLN A 663 -6.55 -15.10 -4.92
C GLN A 663 -5.02 -15.01 -5.05
N PRO A 664 -4.48 -13.92 -5.60
CA PRO A 664 -3.05 -13.69 -5.64
C PRO A 664 -2.45 -13.61 -4.23
N VAL A 665 -1.30 -14.24 -4.04
CA VAL A 665 -0.56 -14.25 -2.77
C VAL A 665 0.93 -14.02 -3.03
N HIS A 666 1.60 -13.36 -2.10
CA HIS A 666 3.06 -13.27 -2.12
C HIS A 666 3.68 -14.59 -1.64
N MET A 667 4.69 -15.07 -2.38
CA MET A 667 5.45 -16.27 -2.01
C MET A 667 6.83 -15.88 -1.50
N ARG A 668 7.13 -16.28 -0.27
CA ARG A 668 8.48 -16.11 0.30
C ARG A 668 9.48 -17.01 -0.41
N GLN A 669 10.70 -16.52 -0.55
CA GLN A 669 11.78 -17.21 -1.23
C GLN A 669 12.38 -18.38 -0.42
N PRO A 670 13.00 -19.40 -1.06
CA PRO A 670 13.68 -20.48 -0.37
C PRO A 670 15.02 -20.00 0.20
N GLY A 671 15.47 -20.62 1.27
CA GLY A 671 16.82 -20.44 1.80
C GLY A 671 17.83 -21.34 1.10
N ILE A 672 19.08 -20.89 1.02
CA ILE A 672 20.21 -21.65 0.46
C ILE A 672 21.44 -21.46 1.35
N ILE A 673 22.05 -22.53 1.78
CA ILE A 673 23.36 -22.50 2.44
C ILE A 673 24.32 -23.52 1.80
N VAL A 674 25.61 -23.33 2.09
CA VAL A 674 26.64 -24.35 1.84
C VAL A 674 27.12 -24.84 3.19
N THR A 675 27.08 -26.14 3.39
CA THR A 675 27.62 -26.80 4.59
C THR A 675 28.24 -28.12 4.19
N ASP A 676 29.45 -28.41 4.72
CA ASP A 676 30.20 -29.63 4.44
C ASP A 676 30.40 -29.93 2.93
N GLY A 677 30.60 -28.89 2.12
CA GLY A 677 30.74 -29.00 0.66
C GLY A 677 29.44 -29.36 -0.08
N MET A 678 28.30 -29.27 0.60
CA MET A 678 26.99 -29.55 0.05
C MET A 678 26.11 -28.26 -0.01
N ILE A 679 25.38 -28.11 -1.08
CA ILE A 679 24.32 -27.10 -1.21
C ILE A 679 23.05 -27.64 -0.54
N VAL A 680 22.56 -26.93 0.45
CA VAL A 680 21.33 -27.28 1.19
C VAL A 680 20.30 -26.16 1.04
N MET A 681 19.07 -26.51 0.70
CA MET A 681 17.97 -25.55 0.52
C MET A 681 16.78 -25.93 1.39
N ASN A 682 16.02 -24.95 1.83
CA ASN A 682 14.78 -25.17 2.55
C ASN A 682 13.63 -24.29 2.01
N ALA A 683 12.42 -24.83 2.04
CA ALA A 683 11.22 -24.13 1.61
C ALA A 683 10.63 -23.28 2.74
N PRO A 684 9.95 -22.15 2.41
CA PRO A 684 9.23 -21.33 3.39
C PRO A 684 7.96 -21.99 3.92
N TYR A 685 7.30 -22.80 3.08
CA TYR A 685 6.06 -23.51 3.37
C TYR A 685 6.10 -24.92 2.77
N ASP A 686 5.31 -25.84 3.31
CA ASP A 686 5.08 -27.14 2.68
C ASP A 686 4.20 -27.02 1.42
N GLY A 687 4.18 -28.04 0.58
CA GLY A 687 3.27 -28.15 -0.56
C GLY A 687 3.71 -27.44 -1.84
N GLY A 688 4.89 -26.83 -1.88
CA GLY A 688 5.50 -26.25 -3.07
C GLY A 688 6.79 -26.96 -3.47
N THR A 689 7.47 -26.42 -4.47
CA THR A 689 8.69 -26.99 -5.06
C THR A 689 9.79 -25.94 -5.16
N ILE A 690 10.99 -26.27 -4.69
CA ILE A 690 12.17 -25.45 -4.92
C ILE A 690 12.78 -25.87 -6.26
N ARG A 691 12.95 -24.89 -7.15
CA ARG A 691 13.70 -25.07 -8.40
C ARG A 691 14.95 -24.24 -8.39
N TYR A 692 16.01 -24.77 -8.99
CA TYR A 692 17.33 -24.15 -8.87
C TYR A 692 18.15 -24.26 -10.16
N THR A 693 19.19 -23.41 -10.22
CA THR A 693 20.27 -23.43 -11.19
C THR A 693 21.61 -23.29 -10.46
N VAL A 694 22.71 -23.69 -11.11
CA VAL A 694 24.07 -23.59 -10.55
C VAL A 694 25.04 -22.87 -11.49
N ASP A 695 24.52 -22.25 -12.52
CA ASP A 695 25.25 -21.59 -13.61
C ASP A 695 24.90 -20.09 -13.71
N GLY A 696 24.20 -19.54 -12.72
CA GLY A 696 23.79 -18.13 -12.71
C GLY A 696 22.60 -17.78 -13.61
N THR A 697 21.93 -18.76 -14.22
CA THR A 697 20.67 -18.53 -14.90
C THR A 697 19.51 -18.45 -13.90
N GLU A 698 18.45 -17.72 -14.26
CA GLU A 698 17.26 -17.62 -13.39
C GLU A 698 16.47 -18.94 -13.42
N PRO A 699 16.07 -19.49 -12.26
CA PRO A 699 15.23 -20.66 -12.20
C PRO A 699 13.85 -20.39 -12.78
N THR A 700 13.37 -21.34 -13.62
CA THR A 700 12.02 -21.33 -14.19
C THR A 700 11.23 -22.56 -13.73
N ALA A 701 9.98 -22.66 -14.13
CA ALA A 701 9.14 -23.85 -13.86
C ALA A 701 9.71 -25.16 -14.46
N GLU A 702 10.61 -25.07 -15.42
CA GLU A 702 11.28 -26.20 -16.09
C GLU A 702 12.67 -26.52 -15.50
N SER A 703 13.20 -25.65 -14.62
CA SER A 703 14.52 -25.86 -13.99
C SER A 703 14.53 -27.07 -13.05
N ALA A 704 15.71 -27.56 -12.71
CA ALA A 704 15.88 -28.73 -11.84
C ALA A 704 15.17 -28.55 -10.49
N VAL A 705 14.57 -29.63 -10.00
CA VAL A 705 13.88 -29.67 -8.70
C VAL A 705 14.88 -30.08 -7.61
N TYR A 706 14.94 -29.31 -6.55
CA TYR A 706 15.72 -29.66 -5.37
C TYR A 706 14.98 -30.69 -4.53
N THR A 707 15.59 -31.84 -4.32
CA THR A 707 15.03 -32.98 -3.55
C THR A 707 15.89 -33.41 -2.37
N ALA A 708 17.19 -33.11 -2.40
CA ALA A 708 18.14 -33.48 -1.35
C ALA A 708 19.41 -32.62 -1.47
N PRO A 709 20.23 -32.53 -0.41
CA PRO A 709 21.55 -31.89 -0.46
C PRO A 709 22.41 -32.41 -1.62
N MET A 710 23.08 -31.53 -2.34
CA MET A 710 23.88 -31.85 -3.52
C MET A 710 25.27 -31.24 -3.42
N PRO A 711 26.32 -31.91 -3.96
CA PRO A 711 27.68 -31.39 -3.93
C PRO A 711 27.82 -30.11 -4.77
N ILE A 712 28.70 -29.21 -4.35
CA ILE A 712 28.97 -27.95 -5.05
C ILE A 712 29.47 -28.19 -6.48
N ASN A 713 30.38 -29.16 -6.71
CA ASN A 713 30.89 -29.54 -8.03
C ASN A 713 31.31 -28.35 -8.93
N GLY A 714 31.99 -27.35 -8.37
CA GLY A 714 32.40 -26.14 -9.09
C GLY A 714 31.31 -25.13 -9.37
N ALA A 715 30.12 -25.29 -8.77
CA ALA A 715 29.04 -24.28 -8.86
C ALA A 715 29.47 -23.00 -8.13
N THR A 716 29.39 -21.85 -8.82
CA THR A 716 29.80 -20.54 -8.28
C THR A 716 28.67 -19.57 -8.10
N ASP A 717 27.57 -19.73 -8.85
CA ASP A 717 26.37 -18.89 -8.81
C ASP A 717 25.14 -19.78 -8.72
N ILE A 718 24.63 -19.96 -7.51
CA ILE A 718 23.50 -20.81 -7.21
C ILE A 718 22.28 -19.92 -7.02
N ARG A 719 21.21 -20.25 -7.75
CA ARG A 719 19.95 -19.53 -7.68
C ARG A 719 18.80 -20.48 -7.41
N ALA A 720 17.85 -20.07 -6.57
CA ALA A 720 16.67 -20.87 -6.26
C ALA A 720 15.41 -20.01 -6.15
N ARG A 721 14.30 -20.60 -6.58
CA ARG A 721 12.95 -20.04 -6.46
C ARG A 721 11.99 -21.08 -5.89
N TYR A 722 11.01 -20.63 -5.17
CA TYR A 722 9.92 -21.46 -4.67
C TYR A 722 8.70 -21.29 -5.55
N PHE A 723 8.12 -22.39 -5.97
CA PHE A 723 6.93 -22.47 -6.83
C PHE A 723 5.82 -23.24 -6.12
N ARG A 724 4.62 -22.66 -6.11
CA ARG A 724 3.43 -23.28 -5.52
C ARG A 724 2.17 -22.83 -6.24
N ASN A 725 1.40 -23.78 -6.79
CA ASN A 725 0.10 -23.55 -7.43
C ASN A 725 0.05 -22.36 -8.42
N GLY A 726 1.10 -22.22 -9.23
CA GLY A 726 1.21 -21.16 -10.23
C GLY A 726 1.79 -19.83 -9.70
N ALA A 727 1.93 -19.68 -8.40
CA ALA A 727 2.68 -18.55 -7.81
C ALA A 727 4.17 -18.90 -7.69
N GLU A 728 5.03 -17.88 -7.76
CA GLU A 728 6.46 -18.03 -7.65
C GLU A 728 7.06 -16.93 -6.78
N SER A 729 8.12 -17.28 -6.05
CA SER A 729 8.87 -16.32 -5.25
C SER A 729 9.85 -15.49 -6.10
N VAL A 730 10.41 -14.44 -5.52
CA VAL A 730 11.67 -13.87 -6.02
C VAL A 730 12.82 -14.89 -5.84
N THR A 731 13.93 -14.65 -6.55
CA THR A 731 15.08 -15.58 -6.56
C THR A 731 15.96 -15.37 -5.34
N THR A 732 16.36 -16.44 -4.67
CA THR A 732 17.45 -16.42 -3.71
C THR A 732 18.76 -16.69 -4.41
N TYR A 733 19.78 -15.90 -4.11
CA TYR A 733 21.13 -16.00 -4.70
C TYR A 733 22.12 -16.45 -3.65
N LEU A 734 23.03 -17.34 -4.03
CA LEU A 734 24.18 -17.70 -3.25
C LEU A 734 25.42 -17.82 -4.16
N PHE A 735 26.46 -17.04 -3.84
CA PHE A 735 27.75 -17.13 -4.52
C PHE A 735 28.70 -17.89 -3.65
N VAL A 736 29.31 -18.94 -4.21
CA VAL A 736 30.37 -19.69 -3.55
C VAL A 736 31.66 -19.17 -4.12
N ASN A 737 32.45 -18.48 -3.31
CA ASN A 737 33.83 -18.11 -3.66
C ASN A 737 34.73 -19.29 -3.34
N ASP A 738 35.64 -19.63 -4.29
CA ASP A 738 36.72 -20.59 -4.07
C ASP A 738 37.67 -20.13 -2.96
#